data_d1d46a6ed39df76dcb142016fc09ab25
#
_entry.id   d1d46a6ed39df76dcb142016fc09ab25
#
_cell.length_a   1.000
_cell.length_b   1.000
_cell.length_c   1.000
_cell.angle_alpha   90.00
_cell.angle_beta   90.00
_cell.angle_gamma   90.00
#
_symmetry.space_group_name_H-M   'P 1'
#
loop_
_entity.id
_entity.type
_entity.pdbx_description
1 polymer ?
#
loop_
_entity_poly.entity_id
_entity_poly.type
_entity_poly.pdbx_seq_one_letter_code
_entity_poly.pdbx_strand_id
1 'polypeptide(L)'
;MKTKSDFALRRLLSVAFFAILAFSAFAEVQISGVVRDSQGQTVIGATVQEKGTQNGTVTDFDGQFFLNVSNQNATVVVSYVGMQTQEVALGGKTDLTITLKEDNEVLDEVVVIGYGTAKRRDITTAVSSVSVDDLEKHPITSAAQAIQGKAAGVTVVKPNGQPGTDMVIRVRGTTSMNASNDPLYVVDGVPMTDIGFLAPNDIESMQILKDASSAAIYGSRAANGVVMITTKANSASKEHQKISFSMYGGWTQVSRRMDALNFEQYKEYLDDLGSKVVLPDGLKDETDWFSETYKTGSTQNYQLSVSGGTNKITYFLSGGYSNEKGIIPTTKFQRFNFRAAVDAEVTKWFSIGANIAYSNNTSEGAISTGTGANRGGLVLSVINTPTYAPIWDKDNPNYYYTNFYGVSNITHPLENITRYADQSTKTHRLLATAKGVITFLPGFKLTSTITEDYRAINHVYFLDPQKTSWGRNQYGEGQDTRSTDQVLVWDNVLSYNTSINKHNIDVMAGSSWTHSLWSQGVINGNHYADGTIKTLNAANKIDPDETYSSASEWAIMSAFARLSYNYDSRYLVSVNMRADGSSKLAPGHRWGFFPSVSAAWRISGESFMKDVTWIDDLKLRGGWGQTGNQAGLGDYAYLERYSINRQSWWETGKANAVPTYSQSSLRATDLTWEKIGRASCRERV
;
A
#
# COMPACT_ATOMS: atom_id res chain seq x y z
N MET A 1 54.50 -49.35 29.06
CA MET A 1 53.38 -49.86 28.23
C MET A 1 52.61 -48.75 27.59
N LYS A 2 53.22 -47.84 26.80
CA LYS A 2 52.55 -46.67 26.15
C LYS A 2 52.98 -46.48 24.69
N THR A 3 53.46 -47.47 23.98
CA THR A 3 54.02 -47.31 22.63
C THR A 3 53.38 -48.19 21.53
N LYS A 4 52.36 -49.02 21.87
CA LYS A 4 51.67 -49.86 20.85
C LYS A 4 50.29 -49.32 20.44
N SER A 5 49.69 -48.40 21.18
CA SER A 5 48.37 -47.82 20.89
C SER A 5 48.44 -46.69 19.83
N ASP A 6 49.52 -45.88 19.83
CA ASP A 6 49.65 -44.73 18.90
C ASP A 6 49.98 -45.17 17.47
N PHE A 7 50.58 -46.33 17.27
CA PHE A 7 50.90 -46.84 15.96
C PHE A 7 49.68 -47.46 15.21
N ALA A 8 48.73 -48.02 15.97
CA ALA A 8 47.49 -48.54 15.44
C ALA A 8 46.54 -47.41 15.04
N LEU A 9 46.46 -46.34 15.87
CA LEU A 9 45.60 -45.18 15.61
C LEU A 9 46.08 -44.38 14.39
N ARG A 10 47.40 -44.23 14.19
CA ARG A 10 47.98 -43.57 13.00
C ARG A 10 47.77 -44.38 11.73
N ARG A 11 47.77 -45.71 11.78
CA ARG A 11 47.46 -46.59 10.63
C ARG A 11 45.95 -46.54 10.31
N LEU A 12 45.07 -46.48 11.29
CA LEU A 12 43.61 -46.31 11.07
C LEU A 12 43.28 -44.97 10.48
N LEU A 13 43.90 -43.90 10.94
CA LEU A 13 43.73 -42.55 10.39
C LEU A 13 44.30 -42.42 8.99
N SER A 14 45.42 -43.11 8.64
CA SER A 14 45.98 -43.12 7.30
C SER A 14 45.11 -43.92 6.32
N VAL A 15 44.52 -45.04 6.74
CA VAL A 15 43.60 -45.82 5.92
C VAL A 15 42.26 -45.07 5.71
N ALA A 16 41.76 -44.41 6.76
CA ALA A 16 40.57 -43.53 6.65
C ALA A 16 40.81 -42.33 5.72
N PHE A 17 41.99 -41.70 5.78
CA PHE A 17 42.39 -40.62 4.89
C PHE A 17 42.54 -41.06 3.43
N PHE A 18 43.10 -42.22 3.16
CA PHE A 18 43.18 -42.83 1.83
C PHE A 18 41.80 -43.32 1.34
N ALA A 19 40.91 -43.79 2.21
CA ALA A 19 39.57 -44.18 1.83
C ALA A 19 38.70 -42.96 1.48
N ILE A 20 38.92 -41.77 2.09
CA ILE A 20 38.27 -40.53 1.76
C ILE A 20 38.77 -39.95 0.41
N LEU A 21 40.03 -40.19 0.06
CA LEU A 21 40.61 -39.77 -1.25
C LEU A 21 40.23 -40.70 -2.41
N ALA A 22 39.69 -41.88 -2.17
CA ALA A 22 39.26 -42.81 -3.23
C ALA A 22 37.82 -42.59 -3.69
N PHE A 23 37.09 -41.62 -3.12
CA PHE A 23 35.68 -41.36 -3.46
C PHE A 23 35.45 -40.16 -4.44
N SER A 24 36.45 -39.74 -5.19
CA SER A 24 36.30 -38.60 -6.13
C SER A 24 36.86 -38.88 -7.52
N ALA A 25 36.44 -39.95 -8.13
CA ALA A 25 36.64 -40.11 -9.57
C ALA A 25 35.30 -40.45 -10.24
N PHE A 26 34.32 -39.51 -10.15
CA PHE A 26 33.26 -39.47 -11.12
C PHE A 26 33.84 -38.83 -12.38
N ALA A 27 33.87 -39.58 -13.48
CA ALA A 27 34.23 -39.03 -14.77
C ALA A 27 33.14 -38.02 -15.16
N GLU A 28 33.43 -36.75 -15.03
CA GLU A 28 32.59 -35.70 -15.60
C GLU A 28 32.46 -35.89 -17.09
N VAL A 29 31.25 -35.85 -17.61
CA VAL A 29 30.95 -35.94 -19.04
C VAL A 29 30.61 -34.54 -19.55
N GLN A 30 31.39 -34.06 -20.49
CA GLN A 30 31.08 -32.80 -21.14
C GLN A 30 29.99 -33.01 -22.19
N ILE A 31 28.92 -32.22 -22.06
CA ILE A 31 27.83 -32.15 -23.03
C ILE A 31 27.83 -30.77 -23.70
N SER A 32 27.37 -30.73 -24.93
CA SER A 32 27.16 -29.54 -25.73
C SER A 32 25.78 -29.57 -26.35
N GLY A 33 25.29 -28.42 -26.79
CA GLY A 33 24.03 -28.39 -27.52
C GLY A 33 23.60 -26.98 -27.92
N VAL A 34 22.48 -26.91 -28.62
CA VAL A 34 21.84 -25.65 -29.04
C VAL A 34 20.41 -25.61 -28.54
N VAL A 35 20.03 -24.45 -27.95
CA VAL A 35 18.66 -24.19 -27.53
C VAL A 35 17.99 -23.30 -28.58
N ARG A 36 16.82 -23.72 -29.07
CA ARG A 36 16.02 -23.01 -30.07
C ARG A 36 14.60 -22.81 -29.56
N ASP A 37 13.90 -21.84 -30.13
CA ASP A 37 12.46 -21.68 -29.94
C ASP A 37 11.65 -22.57 -30.90
N SER A 38 10.32 -22.50 -30.79
CA SER A 38 9.38 -23.23 -31.65
C SER A 38 9.43 -22.79 -33.13
N GLN A 39 10.03 -21.64 -33.45
CA GLN A 39 10.22 -21.10 -34.78
C GLN A 39 11.61 -21.42 -35.34
N GLY A 40 12.46 -22.11 -34.56
CA GLY A 40 13.82 -22.50 -34.93
C GLY A 40 14.87 -21.41 -34.70
N GLN A 41 14.52 -20.29 -34.10
CA GLN A 41 15.48 -19.23 -33.73
C GLN A 41 16.29 -19.66 -32.50
N THR A 42 17.54 -19.21 -32.41
CA THR A 42 18.40 -19.51 -31.26
C THR A 42 18.02 -18.71 -30.03
N VAL A 43 17.94 -19.35 -28.87
CA VAL A 43 17.58 -18.71 -27.60
C VAL A 43 18.85 -18.32 -26.84
N ILE A 44 19.12 -17.02 -26.74
CA ILE A 44 20.29 -16.45 -26.07
C ILE A 44 20.03 -16.33 -24.60
N GLY A 45 20.97 -16.77 -23.72
CA GLY A 45 20.82 -16.60 -22.26
C GLY A 45 19.87 -17.61 -21.60
N ALA A 46 19.48 -18.69 -22.28
CA ALA A 46 18.75 -19.79 -21.65
C ALA A 46 19.63 -20.49 -20.61
N THR A 47 19.10 -20.74 -19.44
CA THR A 47 19.78 -21.47 -18.35
C THR A 47 19.69 -22.97 -18.62
N VAL A 48 20.81 -23.66 -18.59
CA VAL A 48 20.94 -25.13 -18.71
C VAL A 48 21.57 -25.63 -17.43
N GLN A 49 20.83 -26.38 -16.61
CA GLN A 49 21.26 -26.84 -15.29
C GLN A 49 21.09 -28.36 -15.14
N GLU A 50 22.05 -29.03 -14.53
CA GLU A 50 21.92 -30.43 -14.15
C GLU A 50 20.92 -30.60 -13.02
N LYS A 51 19.88 -31.41 -13.25
CA LYS A 51 18.76 -31.58 -12.29
C LYS A 51 19.25 -32.05 -10.93
N GLY A 52 18.83 -31.31 -9.89
CA GLY A 52 19.16 -31.64 -8.48
C GLY A 52 20.54 -31.15 -8.01
N THR A 53 21.26 -30.38 -8.85
CA THR A 53 22.56 -29.79 -8.52
C THR A 53 22.54 -28.26 -8.76
N GLN A 54 23.59 -27.54 -8.34
CA GLN A 54 23.82 -26.15 -8.73
C GLN A 54 24.72 -26.01 -9.96
N ASN A 55 25.04 -27.13 -10.61
CA ASN A 55 25.90 -27.17 -11.79
C ASN A 55 25.08 -26.72 -13.03
N GLY A 56 25.43 -25.61 -13.63
CA GLY A 56 24.70 -25.05 -14.78
C GLY A 56 25.51 -24.06 -15.59
N THR A 57 25.02 -23.75 -16.77
CA THR A 57 25.57 -22.78 -17.71
C THR A 57 24.44 -21.98 -18.37
N VAL A 58 24.78 -20.98 -19.18
CA VAL A 58 23.83 -20.23 -20.00
C VAL A 58 24.22 -20.33 -21.48
N THR A 59 23.23 -20.26 -22.37
CA THR A 59 23.49 -20.26 -23.81
C THR A 59 24.12 -18.94 -24.27
N ASP A 60 25.03 -19.04 -25.25
CA ASP A 60 25.71 -17.91 -25.89
C ASP A 60 24.82 -17.22 -26.96
N PHE A 61 25.42 -16.31 -27.75
CA PHE A 61 24.73 -15.56 -28.82
C PHE A 61 24.22 -16.42 -29.97
N ASP A 62 24.77 -17.63 -30.15
CA ASP A 62 24.34 -18.60 -31.13
C ASP A 62 23.41 -19.67 -30.54
N GLY A 63 22.98 -19.48 -29.28
CA GLY A 63 22.13 -20.39 -28.51
C GLY A 63 22.86 -21.65 -28.08
N GLN A 64 24.21 -21.71 -28.16
CA GLN A 64 25.03 -22.86 -27.80
C GLN A 64 25.36 -22.88 -26.31
N PHE A 65 25.51 -24.08 -25.75
CA PHE A 65 25.96 -24.25 -24.38
C PHE A 65 26.95 -25.43 -24.27
N PHE A 66 27.78 -25.36 -23.23
CA PHE A 66 28.68 -26.42 -22.78
C PHE A 66 28.52 -26.61 -21.29
N LEU A 67 28.32 -27.86 -20.84
CA LEU A 67 28.12 -28.17 -19.43
C LEU A 67 28.81 -29.50 -19.09
N ASN A 68 29.59 -29.53 -18.01
CA ASN A 68 30.12 -30.79 -17.47
C ASN A 68 29.09 -31.39 -16.53
N VAL A 69 28.62 -32.59 -16.78
CA VAL A 69 27.60 -33.27 -15.94
C VAL A 69 28.20 -34.46 -15.20
N SER A 70 27.57 -34.86 -14.14
CA SER A 70 28.07 -35.90 -13.23
C SER A 70 28.09 -37.29 -13.83
N ASN A 71 27.23 -37.59 -14.83
CA ASN A 71 27.19 -38.88 -15.52
C ASN A 71 26.42 -38.80 -16.84
N GLN A 72 26.59 -39.85 -17.69
CA GLN A 72 25.96 -39.97 -19.03
C GLN A 72 24.42 -40.12 -19.01
N ASN A 73 23.81 -40.40 -17.85
CA ASN A 73 22.37 -40.55 -17.68
C ASN A 73 21.75 -39.37 -16.88
N ALA A 74 22.52 -38.32 -16.67
CA ALA A 74 22.01 -37.11 -16.00
C ALA A 74 20.82 -36.51 -16.78
N THR A 75 19.98 -35.77 -16.10
CA THR A 75 18.90 -34.99 -16.72
C THR A 75 19.27 -33.51 -16.63
N VAL A 76 19.17 -32.78 -17.69
CA VAL A 76 19.34 -31.33 -17.71
C VAL A 76 17.99 -30.65 -17.77
N VAL A 77 17.86 -29.56 -17.00
CA VAL A 77 16.71 -28.68 -16.99
C VAL A 77 17.08 -27.43 -17.76
N VAL A 78 16.32 -27.11 -18.80
CA VAL A 78 16.54 -25.94 -19.63
C VAL A 78 15.38 -25.00 -19.45
N SER A 79 15.68 -23.76 -19.05
CA SER A 79 14.68 -22.73 -18.78
C SER A 79 15.08 -21.38 -19.36
N TYR A 80 14.08 -20.63 -19.84
CA TYR A 80 14.21 -19.27 -20.32
C TYR A 80 12.96 -18.46 -19.99
N VAL A 81 13.11 -17.17 -19.76
CA VAL A 81 11.99 -16.29 -19.42
C VAL A 81 10.98 -16.25 -20.57
N GLY A 82 9.72 -16.59 -20.29
CA GLY A 82 8.65 -16.65 -21.29
C GLY A 82 8.59 -17.95 -22.09
N MET A 83 9.36 -18.98 -21.70
CA MET A 83 9.34 -20.30 -22.32
C MET A 83 9.11 -21.41 -21.29
N GLN A 84 8.47 -22.50 -21.71
CA GLN A 84 8.24 -23.68 -20.87
C GLN A 84 9.56 -24.35 -20.52
N THR A 85 9.79 -24.53 -19.21
CA THR A 85 10.95 -25.29 -18.74
C THR A 85 10.90 -26.72 -19.25
N GLN A 86 11.98 -27.20 -19.84
CA GLN A 86 12.07 -28.54 -20.40
C GLN A 86 13.12 -29.36 -19.64
N GLU A 87 12.75 -30.59 -19.26
CA GLU A 87 13.66 -31.57 -18.71
C GLU A 87 14.09 -32.55 -19.82
N VAL A 88 15.39 -32.67 -20.03
CA VAL A 88 15.97 -33.55 -21.06
C VAL A 88 16.90 -34.57 -20.42
N ALA A 89 16.52 -35.85 -20.46
CA ALA A 89 17.38 -36.91 -20.03
C ALA A 89 18.46 -37.17 -21.11
N LEU A 90 19.72 -37.19 -20.72
CA LEU A 90 20.85 -37.33 -21.67
C LEU A 90 20.86 -38.68 -22.41
N GLY A 91 20.59 -39.78 -21.70
CA GLY A 91 20.53 -41.10 -22.29
C GLY A 91 21.79 -41.47 -23.08
N GLY A 92 22.98 -41.00 -22.63
CA GLY A 92 24.26 -41.20 -23.29
C GLY A 92 24.60 -40.25 -24.44
N LYS A 93 23.74 -39.29 -24.75
CA LYS A 93 24.00 -38.27 -25.79
C LYS A 93 24.85 -37.14 -25.22
N THR A 94 25.84 -36.71 -25.97
CA THR A 94 26.72 -35.59 -25.59
C THR A 94 26.45 -34.33 -26.42
N ASP A 95 25.66 -34.41 -27.48
CA ASP A 95 25.23 -33.28 -28.29
C ASP A 95 23.69 -33.21 -28.32
N LEU A 96 23.12 -32.07 -27.95
CA LEU A 96 21.70 -31.88 -27.72
C LEU A 96 21.15 -30.74 -28.57
N THR A 97 20.02 -30.97 -29.21
CA THR A 97 19.18 -29.86 -29.74
C THR A 97 17.91 -29.81 -28.93
N ILE A 98 17.69 -28.70 -28.23
CA ILE A 98 16.58 -28.51 -27.31
C ILE A 98 15.69 -27.41 -27.86
N THR A 99 14.42 -27.73 -28.06
CA THR A 99 13.44 -26.75 -28.57
C THR A 99 12.52 -26.35 -27.43
N LEU A 100 12.64 -25.12 -26.94
CA LEU A 100 11.74 -24.56 -25.95
C LEU A 100 10.45 -24.07 -26.62
N LYS A 101 9.32 -24.36 -25.99
CA LYS A 101 8.02 -23.84 -26.43
C LYS A 101 7.71 -22.58 -25.64
N GLU A 102 7.04 -21.62 -26.27
CA GLU A 102 6.55 -20.44 -25.58
C GLU A 102 5.61 -20.82 -24.42
N ASP A 103 5.81 -20.18 -23.32
CA ASP A 103 4.99 -20.41 -22.11
C ASP A 103 3.69 -19.60 -22.20
N ASN A 104 2.62 -20.27 -22.57
CA ASN A 104 1.28 -19.70 -22.58
C ASN A 104 0.66 -19.60 -21.16
N GLU A 105 1.43 -19.85 -20.06
CA GLU A 105 0.89 -19.84 -18.70
C GLU A 105 0.42 -18.45 -18.25
N VAL A 106 0.87 -17.36 -18.85
CA VAL A 106 0.38 -16.00 -18.54
C VAL A 106 -1.14 -15.86 -18.71
N LEU A 107 -1.77 -16.67 -19.56
CA LEU A 107 -3.22 -16.67 -19.75
C LEU A 107 -3.97 -17.51 -18.70
N ASP A 108 -3.31 -18.46 -18.08
CA ASP A 108 -3.86 -19.30 -17.02
C ASP A 108 -3.57 -18.78 -15.60
N GLU A 109 -2.87 -17.63 -15.49
CA GLU A 109 -2.68 -16.92 -14.23
C GLU A 109 -4.01 -16.75 -13.50
N VAL A 110 -4.05 -17.18 -12.23
CA VAL A 110 -5.23 -17.05 -11.38
C VAL A 110 -5.20 -15.68 -10.70
N VAL A 111 -6.21 -14.89 -10.94
CA VAL A 111 -6.37 -13.53 -10.41
C VAL A 111 -7.47 -13.54 -9.37
N VAL A 112 -7.25 -12.87 -8.24
CA VAL A 112 -8.30 -12.66 -7.24
C VAL A 112 -9.26 -11.58 -7.72
N ILE A 113 -10.57 -11.89 -7.74
CA ILE A 113 -11.63 -10.95 -8.11
C ILE A 113 -12.78 -11.03 -7.11
N GLY A 114 -13.00 -9.96 -6.37
CA GLY A 114 -14.03 -9.94 -5.34
C GLY A 114 -13.81 -11.04 -4.29
N TYR A 115 -14.85 -11.77 -3.98
CA TYR A 115 -14.81 -12.89 -3.02
C TYR A 115 -14.44 -14.24 -3.66
N GLY A 116 -13.69 -14.25 -4.78
CA GLY A 116 -13.27 -15.46 -5.47
C GLY A 116 -12.06 -15.25 -6.36
N THR A 117 -11.69 -16.29 -7.09
CA THR A 117 -10.57 -16.29 -8.04
C THR A 117 -11.06 -16.66 -9.43
N ALA A 118 -10.45 -16.12 -10.48
CA ALA A 118 -10.72 -16.50 -11.86
C ALA A 118 -9.42 -16.54 -12.66
N LYS A 119 -9.37 -17.34 -13.71
CA LYS A 119 -8.25 -17.30 -14.66
C LYS A 119 -8.27 -15.96 -15.40
N ARG A 120 -7.11 -15.37 -15.62
CA ARG A 120 -6.98 -14.06 -16.29
C ARG A 120 -7.68 -14.04 -17.65
N ARG A 121 -7.61 -15.13 -18.38
CA ARG A 121 -8.33 -15.30 -19.68
C ARG A 121 -9.85 -15.24 -19.56
N ASP A 122 -10.42 -15.60 -18.38
CA ASP A 122 -11.86 -15.69 -18.16
C ASP A 122 -12.46 -14.42 -17.53
N ILE A 123 -11.66 -13.39 -17.28
CA ILE A 123 -12.11 -12.12 -16.72
C ILE A 123 -12.86 -11.31 -17.79
N THR A 124 -14.10 -10.88 -17.47
CA THR A 124 -14.95 -10.05 -18.35
C THR A 124 -14.73 -8.56 -18.20
N THR A 125 -13.93 -8.12 -17.20
CA THR A 125 -13.78 -6.72 -16.80
C THR A 125 -12.35 -6.23 -16.94
N ALA A 126 -12.11 -4.89 -16.85
CA ALA A 126 -10.77 -4.32 -16.90
C ALA A 126 -10.06 -4.43 -15.55
N VAL A 127 -9.12 -5.36 -15.45
CA VAL A 127 -8.23 -5.53 -14.32
C VAL A 127 -6.79 -5.25 -14.75
N SER A 128 -6.04 -4.46 -13.97
CA SER A 128 -4.59 -4.34 -14.12
C SER A 128 -3.92 -5.06 -12.97
N SER A 129 -2.95 -5.91 -13.26
CA SER A 129 -2.15 -6.63 -12.26
C SER A 129 -0.75 -6.06 -12.19
N VAL A 130 -0.19 -5.98 -11.00
CA VAL A 130 1.21 -5.68 -10.70
C VAL A 130 1.72 -6.86 -9.87
N SER A 131 2.77 -7.52 -10.35
CA SER A 131 3.33 -8.73 -9.74
C SER A 131 4.45 -8.43 -8.73
N VAL A 132 4.83 -9.43 -7.92
CA VAL A 132 5.98 -9.36 -7.00
C VAL A 132 7.27 -8.98 -7.72
N ASP A 133 7.54 -9.59 -8.88
CA ASP A 133 8.77 -9.33 -9.63
C ASP A 133 8.91 -7.85 -10.02
N ASP A 134 7.78 -7.19 -10.25
CA ASP A 134 7.74 -5.75 -10.50
C ASP A 134 7.97 -4.92 -9.25
N LEU A 135 7.62 -5.45 -8.08
CA LEU A 135 7.78 -4.78 -6.79
C LEU A 135 9.22 -4.87 -6.26
N GLU A 136 9.86 -6.03 -6.46
CA GLU A 136 11.21 -6.31 -5.95
C GLU A 136 12.33 -5.61 -6.75
N LYS A 137 12.06 -5.19 -7.99
CA LYS A 137 13.04 -4.48 -8.84
C LYS A 137 13.39 -3.07 -8.39
N HIS A 138 12.55 -2.46 -7.57
CA HIS A 138 12.74 -1.07 -7.13
C HIS A 138 12.59 -0.95 -5.61
N PRO A 139 13.44 -0.16 -4.93
CA PRO A 139 13.25 0.14 -3.52
C PRO A 139 12.00 1.02 -3.36
N ILE A 140 10.93 0.44 -2.81
CA ILE A 140 9.67 1.14 -2.55
C ILE A 140 9.46 1.25 -1.02
N THR A 141 9.03 2.43 -0.57
CA THR A 141 8.80 2.70 0.85
C THR A 141 7.34 2.49 1.26
N SER A 142 6.41 2.53 0.29
CA SER A 142 4.98 2.28 0.53
C SER A 142 4.38 1.33 -0.51
N ALA A 143 3.37 0.56 -0.09
CA ALA A 143 2.62 -0.34 -0.98
C ALA A 143 1.98 0.39 -2.17
N ALA A 144 1.50 1.62 -1.96
CA ALA A 144 0.89 2.44 -3.00
C ALA A 144 1.89 2.86 -4.11
N GLN A 145 3.18 3.05 -3.76
CA GLN A 145 4.24 3.38 -4.73
C GLN A 145 4.44 2.27 -5.76
N ALA A 146 4.17 1.05 -5.39
CA ALA A 146 4.28 -0.12 -6.25
C ALA A 146 3.47 -0.04 -7.56
N ILE A 147 2.36 0.70 -7.53
CA ILE A 147 1.42 0.82 -8.66
C ILE A 147 1.79 1.99 -9.58
N GLN A 148 2.67 2.90 -9.12
CA GLN A 148 3.00 4.13 -9.84
C GLN A 148 3.57 3.83 -11.23
N GLY A 149 2.94 4.36 -12.28
CA GLY A 149 3.36 4.18 -13.68
C GLY A 149 3.09 2.80 -14.28
N LYS A 150 2.58 1.82 -13.49
CA LYS A 150 2.39 0.42 -13.95
C LYS A 150 0.95 0.08 -14.34
N ALA A 151 -0.01 0.92 -14.03
CA ALA A 151 -1.41 0.67 -14.32
C ALA A 151 -2.04 1.82 -15.13
N ALA A 152 -2.42 1.58 -16.38
CA ALA A 152 -3.05 2.59 -17.22
C ALA A 152 -4.35 3.12 -16.58
N GLY A 153 -4.52 4.46 -16.57
CA GLY A 153 -5.66 5.14 -15.94
C GLY A 153 -5.63 5.15 -14.41
N VAL A 154 -4.47 4.90 -13.80
CA VAL A 154 -4.22 5.04 -12.37
C VAL A 154 -3.12 6.07 -12.15
N THR A 155 -3.44 7.11 -11.40
CA THR A 155 -2.49 8.14 -11.00
C THR A 155 -2.11 7.93 -9.54
N VAL A 156 -0.83 7.90 -9.24
CA VAL A 156 -0.28 7.77 -7.88
C VAL A 156 0.64 8.95 -7.63
N VAL A 157 0.32 9.74 -6.61
CA VAL A 157 1.05 10.98 -6.29
C VAL A 157 1.40 11.00 -4.82
N LYS A 158 2.64 11.34 -4.48
CA LYS A 158 3.03 11.67 -3.10
C LYS A 158 2.68 13.14 -2.87
N PRO A 159 1.75 13.48 -1.96
CA PRO A 159 1.23 14.86 -1.82
C PRO A 159 2.27 15.84 -1.28
N ASN A 160 3.25 15.34 -0.53
CA ASN A 160 4.36 16.13 0.01
C ASN A 160 5.61 15.25 0.20
N GLY A 161 6.72 15.86 0.58
CA GLY A 161 8.00 15.17 0.81
C GLY A 161 8.18 14.59 2.21
N GLN A 162 7.17 14.63 3.08
CA GLN A 162 7.29 14.13 4.45
C GLN A 162 7.45 12.61 4.46
N PRO A 163 8.40 12.07 5.24
CA PRO A 163 8.54 10.65 5.45
C PRO A 163 7.26 10.01 5.98
N GLY A 164 6.94 8.80 5.49
CA GLY A 164 5.76 8.06 5.93
C GLY A 164 4.40 8.60 5.50
N THR A 165 4.37 9.67 4.67
CA THR A 165 3.10 10.17 4.11
C THR A 165 2.55 9.18 3.10
N ASP A 166 1.28 8.84 3.25
CA ASP A 166 0.57 7.97 2.32
C ASP A 166 0.46 8.61 0.92
N MET A 167 0.55 7.77 -0.09
CA MET A 167 0.38 8.21 -1.47
C MET A 167 -1.10 8.27 -1.82
N VAL A 168 -1.48 9.29 -2.57
CA VAL A 168 -2.83 9.45 -3.09
C VAL A 168 -2.96 8.66 -4.40
N ILE A 169 -3.88 7.70 -4.41
CA ILE A 169 -4.22 6.91 -5.60
C ILE A 169 -5.53 7.42 -6.18
N ARG A 170 -5.57 7.64 -7.50
CA ARG A 170 -6.79 7.97 -8.23
C ARG A 170 -6.97 7.00 -9.38
N VAL A 171 -8.15 6.39 -9.47
CA VAL A 171 -8.50 5.45 -10.52
C VAL A 171 -9.53 6.10 -11.46
N ARG A 172 -9.11 6.42 -12.71
CA ARG A 172 -9.95 7.04 -13.74
C ARG A 172 -10.55 8.40 -13.35
N GLY A 173 -9.90 9.14 -12.44
CA GLY A 173 -10.31 10.50 -12.05
C GLY A 173 -11.17 10.56 -10.79
N THR A 174 -11.86 11.68 -10.61
CA THR A 174 -12.72 11.98 -9.47
C THR A 174 -14.17 11.64 -9.78
N THR A 175 -14.92 11.18 -8.79
CA THR A 175 -16.33 10.78 -8.93
C THR A 175 -17.28 11.64 -8.13
N SER A 176 -16.79 12.27 -7.08
CA SER A 176 -17.57 13.13 -6.20
C SER A 176 -16.84 14.45 -5.93
N MET A 177 -17.59 15.54 -5.80
CA MET A 177 -17.07 16.85 -5.41
C MET A 177 -16.88 16.99 -3.91
N ASN A 178 -17.73 16.34 -3.11
CA ASN A 178 -17.78 16.51 -1.65
C ASN A 178 -17.33 15.28 -0.87
N ALA A 179 -17.28 14.10 -1.53
CA ALA A 179 -16.83 12.85 -0.90
C ALA A 179 -15.36 12.52 -1.25
N SER A 180 -14.75 11.61 -0.49
CA SER A 180 -13.42 11.09 -0.83
C SER A 180 -13.44 10.44 -2.21
N ASN A 181 -12.38 10.68 -2.96
CA ASN A 181 -12.12 10.06 -4.25
C ASN A 181 -11.04 8.97 -4.17
N ASP A 182 -10.69 8.51 -2.97
CA ASP A 182 -9.76 7.42 -2.78
C ASP A 182 -10.38 6.07 -3.15
N PRO A 183 -9.63 5.14 -3.75
CA PRO A 183 -10.13 3.80 -4.02
C PRO A 183 -10.34 3.03 -2.72
N LEU A 184 -11.19 2.03 -2.77
CA LEU A 184 -11.27 1.03 -1.71
C LEU A 184 -10.05 0.11 -1.79
N TYR A 185 -9.34 -0.08 -0.68
CA TYR A 185 -8.31 -1.11 -0.56
C TYR A 185 -8.94 -2.39 -0.03
N VAL A 186 -8.55 -3.52 -0.59
CA VAL A 186 -8.97 -4.85 -0.12
C VAL A 186 -7.73 -5.71 0.07
N VAL A 187 -7.33 -5.92 1.31
CA VAL A 187 -6.13 -6.71 1.66
C VAL A 187 -6.57 -8.09 2.12
N ASP A 188 -6.16 -9.13 1.38
CA ASP A 188 -6.54 -10.53 1.64
C ASP A 188 -8.06 -10.73 1.80
N GLY A 189 -8.86 -9.97 1.04
CA GLY A 189 -10.32 -10.00 1.09
C GLY A 189 -10.95 -9.01 2.07
N VAL A 190 -10.18 -8.32 2.91
CA VAL A 190 -10.66 -7.38 3.94
C VAL A 190 -10.70 -5.95 3.39
N PRO A 191 -11.88 -5.30 3.32
CA PRO A 191 -12.00 -3.92 2.89
C PRO A 191 -11.47 -2.94 3.94
N MET A 192 -10.62 -1.99 3.53
CA MET A 192 -10.03 -0.98 4.41
C MET A 192 -9.81 0.36 3.71
N THR A 193 -9.58 1.42 4.47
CA THR A 193 -9.45 2.79 3.96
C THR A 193 -8.01 3.18 3.66
N ASP A 194 -7.02 2.54 4.29
CA ASP A 194 -5.59 2.83 4.09
C ASP A 194 -4.75 1.56 4.17
N ILE A 195 -3.56 1.60 3.55
CA ILE A 195 -2.58 0.51 3.48
C ILE A 195 -1.19 0.90 3.98
N GLY A 196 -1.07 2.04 4.68
CA GLY A 196 0.21 2.55 5.20
C GLY A 196 0.91 1.61 6.20
N PHE A 197 0.16 0.70 6.82
CA PHE A 197 0.70 -0.31 7.73
C PHE A 197 1.39 -1.49 7.01
N LEU A 198 1.06 -1.71 5.74
CA LEU A 198 1.50 -2.88 4.99
C LEU A 198 2.93 -2.70 4.49
N ALA A 199 3.80 -3.65 4.82
CA ALA A 199 5.15 -3.68 4.27
C ALA A 199 5.09 -4.09 2.78
N PRO A 200 5.73 -3.33 1.86
CA PRO A 200 5.74 -3.67 0.43
C PRO A 200 6.23 -5.10 0.15
N ASN A 201 7.23 -5.56 0.90
CA ASN A 201 7.81 -6.89 0.76
C ASN A 201 6.88 -8.04 1.18
N ASP A 202 5.78 -7.76 1.90
CA ASP A 202 4.76 -8.76 2.26
C ASP A 202 3.71 -8.94 1.16
N ILE A 203 3.75 -8.11 0.10
CA ILE A 203 2.80 -8.15 -1.01
C ILE A 203 3.23 -9.19 -2.03
N GLU A 204 2.30 -10.03 -2.48
CA GLU A 204 2.46 -10.98 -3.58
C GLU A 204 2.02 -10.38 -4.90
N SER A 205 0.84 -9.75 -4.90
CA SER A 205 0.30 -9.12 -6.09
C SER A 205 -0.69 -8.02 -5.75
N MET A 206 -0.86 -7.09 -6.68
CA MET A 206 -1.89 -6.06 -6.59
C MET A 206 -2.72 -6.06 -7.87
N GLN A 207 -4.04 -6.08 -7.72
CA GLN A 207 -4.99 -5.99 -8.82
C GLN A 207 -5.85 -4.74 -8.67
N ILE A 208 -6.05 -4.00 -9.75
CA ILE A 208 -6.83 -2.78 -9.73
C ILE A 208 -8.09 -2.98 -10.57
N LEU A 209 -9.25 -2.99 -9.89
CA LEU A 209 -10.57 -3.08 -10.49
C LEU A 209 -11.00 -1.66 -10.86
N LYS A 210 -10.99 -1.36 -12.17
CA LYS A 210 -11.22 -0.01 -12.68
C LYS A 210 -12.64 0.24 -13.15
N ASP A 211 -13.37 -0.82 -13.50
CA ASP A 211 -14.72 -0.74 -14.03
C ASP A 211 -15.76 -0.91 -12.92
N ALA A 212 -16.88 -0.20 -13.01
CA ALA A 212 -17.98 -0.36 -12.07
C ALA A 212 -18.52 -1.80 -12.05
N SER A 213 -18.48 -2.53 -13.17
CA SER A 213 -18.91 -3.92 -13.24
C SER A 213 -18.03 -4.87 -12.42
N SER A 214 -16.73 -4.62 -12.30
CA SER A 214 -15.83 -5.41 -11.44
C SER A 214 -15.88 -4.97 -9.97
N ALA A 215 -16.09 -3.66 -9.75
CA ALA A 215 -16.09 -3.06 -8.43
C ALA A 215 -17.43 -3.20 -7.70
N ALA A 216 -18.56 -3.41 -8.43
CA ALA A 216 -19.92 -3.44 -7.87
C ALA A 216 -20.11 -4.50 -6.79
N ILE A 217 -19.34 -5.60 -6.79
CA ILE A 217 -19.40 -6.61 -5.73
C ILE A 217 -19.02 -6.04 -4.34
N TYR A 218 -18.24 -4.96 -4.31
CA TYR A 218 -17.90 -4.21 -3.09
C TYR A 218 -18.88 -3.06 -2.80
N GLY A 219 -19.88 -2.85 -3.68
CA GLY A 219 -21.04 -1.99 -3.49
C GLY A 219 -20.71 -0.53 -3.28
N SER A 220 -21.25 0.02 -2.21
CA SER A 220 -21.20 1.44 -1.86
C SER A 220 -19.84 2.00 -1.49
N ARG A 221 -18.83 1.17 -1.34
CA ARG A 221 -17.44 1.58 -1.02
C ARG A 221 -16.53 1.63 -2.25
N ALA A 222 -17.01 1.16 -3.41
CA ALA A 222 -16.17 0.90 -4.58
C ALA A 222 -16.35 1.92 -5.73
N ALA A 223 -16.99 3.06 -5.48
CA ALA A 223 -17.25 4.10 -6.49
C ALA A 223 -16.00 4.60 -7.22
N ASN A 224 -14.90 4.68 -6.49
CA ASN A 224 -13.60 5.19 -6.98
C ASN A 224 -12.65 4.08 -7.45
N GLY A 225 -13.19 2.85 -7.69
CA GLY A 225 -12.40 1.67 -8.00
C GLY A 225 -11.93 0.92 -6.75
N VAL A 226 -11.31 -0.23 -6.96
CA VAL A 226 -10.83 -1.10 -5.89
C VAL A 226 -9.39 -1.50 -6.18
N VAL A 227 -8.52 -1.37 -5.18
CA VAL A 227 -7.15 -1.90 -5.19
C VAL A 227 -7.14 -3.15 -4.32
N MET A 228 -7.09 -4.30 -4.95
CA MET A 228 -6.99 -5.59 -4.27
C MET A 228 -5.53 -5.94 -4.07
N ILE A 229 -5.17 -6.33 -2.85
CA ILE A 229 -3.81 -6.67 -2.45
C ILE A 229 -3.84 -8.10 -1.90
N THR A 230 -3.10 -8.98 -2.56
CA THR A 230 -2.83 -10.32 -2.06
C THR A 230 -1.47 -10.32 -1.42
N THR A 231 -1.38 -10.81 -0.20
CA THR A 231 -0.09 -10.91 0.50
C THR A 231 0.52 -12.29 0.34
N LYS A 232 1.84 -12.38 0.53
CA LYS A 232 2.61 -13.65 0.50
C LYS A 232 2.09 -14.69 1.50
N ALA A 233 1.32 -14.27 2.49
CA ALA A 233 0.64 -15.18 3.42
C ALA A 233 -0.33 -16.14 2.72
N ASN A 234 -1.01 -15.67 1.66
CA ASN A 234 -1.99 -16.47 0.91
C ASN A 234 -1.37 -17.31 -0.23
N SER A 235 -0.08 -17.10 -0.53
CA SER A 235 0.63 -17.80 -1.62
C SER A 235 1.74 -18.72 -1.11
N ALA A 236 1.79 -19.00 0.20
CA ALA A 236 2.82 -19.87 0.78
C ALA A 236 2.82 -21.27 0.14
N SER A 237 3.99 -21.70 -0.33
CA SER A 237 4.15 -23.00 -0.98
C SER A 237 3.87 -24.15 0.00
N LYS A 238 3.17 -25.17 -0.47
CA LYS A 238 2.91 -26.41 0.29
C LYS A 238 4.08 -27.38 0.30
N GLU A 239 5.05 -27.19 -0.59
CA GLU A 239 6.13 -28.20 -0.82
C GLU A 239 7.51 -27.70 -0.39
N HIS A 240 7.71 -26.38 -0.32
CA HIS A 240 9.05 -25.82 -0.09
C HIS A 240 9.02 -24.78 1.05
N GLN A 241 10.00 -24.85 1.91
CA GLN A 241 10.28 -23.80 2.88
C GLN A 241 11.16 -22.73 2.24
N LYS A 242 10.79 -21.47 2.42
CA LYS A 242 11.55 -20.32 1.92
C LYS A 242 11.84 -19.34 3.05
N ILE A 243 13.12 -19.04 3.24
CA ILE A 243 13.56 -17.94 4.12
C ILE A 243 14.07 -16.84 3.21
N SER A 244 13.55 -15.65 3.39
CA SER A 244 13.95 -14.47 2.60
C SER A 244 14.36 -13.35 3.54
N PHE A 245 15.53 -12.80 3.28
CA PHE A 245 16.00 -11.58 3.94
C PHE A 245 16.27 -10.54 2.86
N SER A 246 15.70 -9.36 3.02
CA SER A 246 15.97 -8.23 2.16
C SER A 246 16.36 -7.00 2.97
N MET A 247 17.31 -6.24 2.46
CA MET A 247 17.69 -4.96 3.03
C MET A 247 18.03 -3.97 1.92
N TYR A 248 17.70 -2.73 2.12
CA TYR A 248 18.18 -1.65 1.28
C TYR A 248 18.40 -0.38 2.10
N GLY A 249 19.29 0.46 1.62
CA GLY A 249 19.56 1.78 2.16
C GLY A 249 19.81 2.78 1.05
N GLY A 250 19.53 4.05 1.30
CA GLY A 250 19.69 5.10 0.32
C GLY A 250 19.68 6.49 0.93
N TRP A 251 20.02 7.46 0.08
CA TRP A 251 19.95 8.87 0.40
C TRP A 251 18.91 9.55 -0.47
N THR A 252 18.21 10.53 0.09
CA THR A 252 17.17 11.30 -0.58
C THR A 252 17.60 12.76 -0.61
N GLN A 253 17.52 13.37 -1.78
CA GLN A 253 17.79 14.79 -2.00
C GLN A 253 16.68 15.43 -2.80
N VAL A 254 16.58 16.76 -2.76
CA VAL A 254 15.65 17.50 -3.61
C VAL A 254 16.07 17.33 -5.06
N SER A 255 15.17 16.87 -5.90
CA SER A 255 15.45 16.60 -7.32
C SER A 255 15.60 17.87 -8.16
N ARG A 256 14.92 18.94 -7.78
CA ARG A 256 14.98 20.23 -8.47
C ARG A 256 14.90 21.36 -7.46
N ARG A 257 15.88 22.24 -7.54
CA ARG A 257 15.89 23.51 -6.82
C ARG A 257 14.98 24.50 -7.52
N MET A 258 14.24 25.29 -6.76
CA MET A 258 13.54 26.47 -7.28
C MET A 258 14.45 27.67 -7.06
N ASP A 259 14.66 28.45 -8.10
CA ASP A 259 15.45 29.69 -8.00
C ASP A 259 14.59 30.78 -7.36
N ALA A 260 15.09 31.36 -6.28
CA ALA A 260 14.50 32.55 -5.66
C ALA A 260 15.15 33.80 -6.27
N LEU A 261 14.45 34.95 -6.20
CA LEU A 261 15.02 36.23 -6.60
C LEU A 261 16.18 36.57 -5.67
N ASN A 262 17.33 36.97 -6.23
CA ASN A 262 18.38 37.58 -5.46
C ASN A 262 17.99 39.03 -5.06
N PHE A 263 18.78 39.69 -4.20
CA PHE A 263 18.41 41.01 -3.69
C PHE A 263 18.19 42.05 -4.79
N GLU A 264 19.05 42.11 -5.81
CA GLU A 264 18.92 43.06 -6.91
C GLU A 264 17.66 42.80 -7.76
N GLN A 265 17.40 41.55 -8.08
CA GLN A 265 16.16 41.16 -8.79
C GLN A 265 14.91 41.45 -7.97
N TYR A 266 14.98 41.28 -6.65
CA TYR A 266 13.85 41.58 -5.77
C TYR A 266 13.59 43.09 -5.71
N LYS A 267 14.65 43.91 -5.70
CA LYS A 267 14.54 45.37 -5.76
C LYS A 267 13.91 45.83 -7.09
N GLU A 268 14.40 45.31 -8.21
CA GLU A 268 13.86 45.56 -9.54
C GLU A 268 12.37 45.19 -9.60
N TYR A 269 11.99 44.02 -9.05
CA TYR A 269 10.60 43.56 -8.97
C TYR A 269 9.70 44.50 -8.15
N LEU A 270 10.20 45.03 -7.02
CA LEU A 270 9.45 46.02 -6.23
C LEU A 270 9.27 47.36 -7.00
N ASP A 271 10.30 47.78 -7.69
CA ASP A 271 10.27 49.01 -8.50
C ASP A 271 9.28 48.87 -9.68
N ASP A 272 9.28 47.75 -10.39
CA ASP A 272 8.33 47.43 -11.48
C ASP A 272 6.87 47.36 -10.99
N LEU A 273 6.64 46.89 -9.79
CA LEU A 273 5.32 46.88 -9.16
C LEU A 273 4.86 48.26 -8.68
N GLY A 274 5.71 49.29 -8.71
CA GLY A 274 5.46 50.57 -8.09
C GLY A 274 5.23 50.48 -6.59
N SER A 275 5.93 49.53 -5.92
CA SER A 275 5.80 49.27 -4.50
C SER A 275 6.26 50.47 -3.67
N LYS A 276 5.53 50.80 -2.62
CA LYS A 276 5.93 51.83 -1.63
C LYS A 276 6.88 51.32 -0.54
N VAL A 277 7.34 50.06 -0.66
CA VAL A 277 8.29 49.47 0.28
C VAL A 277 9.65 50.13 0.11
N VAL A 278 10.17 50.70 1.21
CA VAL A 278 11.49 51.29 1.26
C VAL A 278 12.44 50.28 1.88
N LEU A 279 13.38 49.77 1.08
CA LEU A 279 14.43 48.90 1.58
C LEU A 279 15.58 49.74 2.13
N PRO A 280 16.14 49.42 3.31
CA PRO A 280 17.32 50.07 3.86
C PRO A 280 18.54 49.96 2.94
N ASP A 281 19.38 50.97 2.94
CA ASP A 281 20.66 50.94 2.24
C ASP A 281 21.60 49.89 2.80
N GLY A 282 22.41 49.29 1.92
CA GLY A 282 23.43 48.30 2.32
C GLY A 282 22.95 46.88 2.49
N LEU A 283 21.67 46.59 2.19
CA LEU A 283 21.20 45.22 2.10
C LEU A 283 21.87 44.49 0.92
N LYS A 284 22.11 43.21 1.11
CA LYS A 284 22.68 42.29 0.11
C LYS A 284 22.18 40.88 0.38
N ASP A 285 22.40 39.95 -0.54
CA ASP A 285 22.12 38.53 -0.30
C ASP A 285 22.93 38.02 0.90
N GLU A 286 22.23 37.49 1.92
CA GLU A 286 22.84 36.95 3.13
C GLU A 286 22.55 35.46 3.28
N THR A 287 21.33 34.99 2.89
CA THR A 287 20.87 33.64 3.19
C THR A 287 20.36 32.91 1.96
N ASP A 288 20.91 31.74 1.71
CA ASP A 288 20.33 30.75 0.78
C ASP A 288 19.33 29.88 1.51
N TRP A 289 18.07 30.32 1.53
CA TRP A 289 16.98 29.66 2.26
C TRP A 289 16.76 28.21 1.83
N PHE A 290 17.02 27.90 0.56
CA PHE A 290 16.88 26.55 0.07
C PHE A 290 17.90 25.61 0.71
N SER A 291 19.16 25.98 0.70
CA SER A 291 20.25 25.19 1.30
C SER A 291 20.18 25.12 2.82
N GLU A 292 19.63 26.16 3.48
CA GLU A 292 19.42 26.13 4.93
C GLU A 292 18.25 25.22 5.33
N THR A 293 17.20 25.15 4.52
CA THR A 293 16.00 24.40 4.82
C THR A 293 16.10 22.93 4.44
N TYR A 294 16.68 22.63 3.25
CA TYR A 294 16.72 21.26 2.73
C TYR A 294 18.07 20.63 2.95
N LYS A 295 18.09 19.45 3.53
CA LYS A 295 19.28 18.64 3.79
C LYS A 295 19.13 17.26 3.13
N THR A 296 20.19 16.47 3.12
CA THR A 296 20.12 15.09 2.63
C THR A 296 19.41 14.19 3.64
N GLY A 297 18.34 13.56 3.22
CA GLY A 297 17.64 12.54 3.96
C GLY A 297 18.26 11.15 3.78
N SER A 298 17.76 10.16 4.53
CA SER A 298 18.22 8.77 4.40
C SER A 298 17.08 7.79 4.63
N THR A 299 17.14 6.65 3.94
CA THR A 299 16.18 5.56 4.08
C THR A 299 16.92 4.27 4.37
N GLN A 300 16.39 3.47 5.29
CA GLN A 300 16.86 2.11 5.61
C GLN A 300 15.64 1.20 5.77
N ASN A 301 15.72 0.01 5.21
CA ASN A 301 14.69 -1.01 5.33
C ASN A 301 15.31 -2.38 5.54
N TYR A 302 14.76 -3.15 6.44
CA TYR A 302 15.16 -4.53 6.75
C TYR A 302 13.90 -5.37 6.86
N GLN A 303 13.86 -6.50 6.16
CA GLN A 303 12.73 -7.44 6.17
C GLN A 303 13.24 -8.87 6.21
N LEU A 304 12.69 -9.65 7.13
CA LEU A 304 12.90 -11.09 7.21
C LEU A 304 11.54 -11.78 7.05
N SER A 305 11.46 -12.80 6.23
CA SER A 305 10.26 -13.63 6.12
C SER A 305 10.59 -15.11 6.02
N VAL A 306 9.70 -15.92 6.57
CA VAL A 306 9.75 -17.39 6.52
C VAL A 306 8.39 -17.87 6.06
N SER A 307 8.34 -18.64 5.00
CA SER A 307 7.12 -19.27 4.49
C SER A 307 7.35 -20.74 4.19
N GLY A 308 6.28 -21.51 4.23
CA GLY A 308 6.35 -22.92 3.89
C GLY A 308 5.08 -23.64 4.28
N GLY A 309 5.12 -24.96 4.19
CA GLY A 309 3.99 -25.75 4.58
C GLY A 309 4.14 -27.23 4.27
N THR A 310 3.02 -27.90 4.40
CA THR A 310 2.77 -29.28 4.01
C THR A 310 1.48 -29.31 3.19
N ASN A 311 1.08 -30.45 2.67
CA ASN A 311 -0.21 -30.60 1.98
C ASN A 311 -1.42 -30.15 2.81
N LYS A 312 -1.29 -30.09 4.14
CA LYS A 312 -2.39 -29.75 5.06
C LYS A 312 -2.27 -28.40 5.73
N ILE A 313 -1.07 -27.86 5.87
CA ILE A 313 -0.83 -26.62 6.61
C ILE A 313 0.13 -25.77 5.80
N THR A 314 -0.22 -24.50 5.62
CA THR A 314 0.70 -23.47 5.13
C THR A 314 0.87 -22.38 6.19
N TYR A 315 2.07 -21.83 6.25
CA TYR A 315 2.37 -20.75 7.20
C TYR A 315 3.23 -19.67 6.53
N PHE A 316 3.07 -18.47 7.03
CA PHE A 316 3.89 -17.32 6.69
C PHE A 316 4.17 -16.51 7.95
N LEU A 317 5.43 -16.14 8.13
CA LEU A 317 5.88 -15.26 9.21
C LEU A 317 6.76 -14.18 8.60
N SER A 318 6.54 -12.93 8.96
CA SER A 318 7.45 -11.84 8.55
C SER A 318 7.64 -10.83 9.68
N GLY A 319 8.79 -10.18 9.66
CA GLY A 319 9.12 -9.06 10.53
C GLY A 319 9.99 -8.05 9.80
N GLY A 320 9.70 -6.78 9.97
CA GLY A 320 10.41 -5.72 9.29
C GLY A 320 10.60 -4.45 10.11
N TYR A 321 11.63 -3.72 9.76
CA TYR A 321 11.91 -2.40 10.30
C TYR A 321 12.27 -1.44 9.16
N SER A 322 11.64 -0.28 9.15
CA SER A 322 11.92 0.81 8.22
C SER A 322 12.18 2.10 8.97
N ASN A 323 13.19 2.84 8.55
CA ASN A 323 13.54 4.14 9.09
C ASN A 323 13.85 5.11 7.94
N GLU A 324 13.10 6.19 7.87
CA GLU A 324 13.22 7.23 6.85
C GLU A 324 13.43 8.58 7.54
N LYS A 325 14.57 9.22 7.28
CA LYS A 325 14.82 10.62 7.67
C LYS A 325 14.52 11.49 6.46
N GLY A 326 13.72 12.52 6.66
CA GLY A 326 13.31 13.42 5.58
C GLY A 326 14.42 14.38 5.15
N ILE A 327 14.16 15.04 4.03
CA ILE A 327 15.02 16.12 3.51
C ILE A 327 14.85 17.43 4.31
N ILE A 328 13.79 17.54 5.12
CA ILE A 328 13.58 18.65 6.04
C ILE A 328 14.05 18.18 7.43
N PRO A 329 14.96 18.92 8.08
CA PRO A 329 15.38 18.60 9.43
C PRO A 329 14.20 18.39 10.37
N THR A 330 14.35 17.52 11.36
CA THR A 330 13.33 17.09 12.31
C THR A 330 12.28 16.10 11.79
N THR A 331 12.11 15.96 10.47
CA THR A 331 11.13 15.00 9.95
C THR A 331 11.71 13.59 9.86
N LYS A 332 10.99 12.63 10.44
CA LYS A 332 11.41 11.23 10.49
C LYS A 332 10.19 10.32 10.54
N PHE A 333 10.32 9.16 9.93
CA PHE A 333 9.33 8.08 10.00
C PHE A 333 10.01 6.76 10.33
N GLN A 334 9.44 6.04 11.28
CA GLN A 334 9.87 4.69 11.64
C GLN A 334 8.68 3.76 11.61
N ARG A 335 8.84 2.58 11.06
CA ARG A 335 7.84 1.53 11.06
C ARG A 335 8.48 0.21 11.51
N PHE A 336 7.87 -0.42 12.48
CA PHE A 336 8.05 -1.82 12.81
C PHE A 336 6.80 -2.57 12.39
N ASN A 337 6.94 -3.68 11.67
CA ASN A 337 5.83 -4.53 11.27
C ASN A 337 6.13 -5.99 11.58
N PHE A 338 5.08 -6.72 11.95
CA PHE A 338 5.08 -8.15 12.16
C PHE A 338 3.83 -8.75 11.54
N ARG A 339 3.98 -9.91 10.90
CA ARG A 339 2.86 -10.65 10.33
C ARG A 339 3.03 -12.14 10.58
N ALA A 340 1.92 -12.80 10.95
CA ALA A 340 1.83 -14.23 11.08
C ALA A 340 0.53 -14.73 10.44
N ALA A 341 0.62 -15.70 9.56
CA ALA A 341 -0.55 -16.33 8.94
C ALA A 341 -0.38 -17.84 8.90
N VAL A 342 -1.49 -18.53 9.08
CA VAL A 342 -1.58 -19.98 8.98
C VAL A 342 -2.91 -20.35 8.33
N ASP A 343 -2.88 -21.26 7.36
CA ASP A 343 -4.05 -21.95 6.81
C ASP A 343 -3.87 -23.45 7.01
N ALA A 344 -4.89 -24.13 7.55
CA ALA A 344 -4.85 -25.54 7.89
C ALA A 344 -6.11 -26.28 7.40
N GLU A 345 -5.91 -27.40 6.70
CA GLU A 345 -6.94 -28.37 6.40
C GLU A 345 -7.11 -29.31 7.59
N VAL A 346 -8.09 -29.05 8.43
CA VAL A 346 -8.36 -29.86 9.63
C VAL A 346 -8.96 -31.22 9.23
N THR A 347 -9.89 -31.18 8.30
CA THR A 347 -10.49 -32.37 7.67
C THR A 347 -10.69 -32.09 6.18
N LYS A 348 -11.00 -33.11 5.38
CA LYS A 348 -11.31 -32.97 3.94
C LYS A 348 -12.47 -31.99 3.65
N TRP A 349 -13.33 -31.75 4.61
CA TRP A 349 -14.51 -30.89 4.48
C TRP A 349 -14.40 -29.59 5.28
N PHE A 350 -13.38 -29.44 6.15
CA PHE A 350 -13.23 -28.26 7.00
C PHE A 350 -11.77 -27.75 7.05
N SER A 351 -11.60 -26.48 6.73
CA SER A 351 -10.32 -25.78 6.85
C SER A 351 -10.48 -24.51 7.68
N ILE A 352 -9.43 -24.14 8.37
CA ILE A 352 -9.34 -22.90 9.15
C ILE A 352 -8.15 -22.06 8.67
N GLY A 353 -8.27 -20.76 8.80
CA GLY A 353 -7.18 -19.82 8.56
C GLY A 353 -7.15 -18.74 9.62
N ALA A 354 -5.97 -18.28 9.97
CA ALA A 354 -5.76 -17.12 10.83
C ALA A 354 -4.64 -16.26 10.26
N ASN A 355 -4.83 -14.94 10.30
CA ASN A 355 -3.85 -13.97 9.86
C ASN A 355 -3.84 -12.81 10.84
N ILE A 356 -2.66 -12.49 11.40
CA ILE A 356 -2.43 -11.40 12.32
C ILE A 356 -1.34 -10.52 11.72
N ALA A 357 -1.63 -9.24 11.55
CA ALA A 357 -0.65 -8.23 11.17
C ALA A 357 -0.63 -7.12 12.21
N TYR A 358 0.54 -6.81 12.73
CA TYR A 358 0.76 -5.74 13.66
C TYR A 358 1.74 -4.72 13.07
N SER A 359 1.47 -3.44 13.23
CA SER A 359 2.41 -2.37 12.92
C SER A 359 2.48 -1.34 14.03
N ASN A 360 3.66 -0.81 14.23
CA ASN A 360 3.92 0.36 15.08
C ASN A 360 4.66 1.39 14.21
N ASN A 361 3.97 2.48 13.90
CA ASN A 361 4.48 3.58 13.11
C ASN A 361 4.74 4.77 14.02
N THR A 362 5.89 5.41 13.90
CA THR A 362 6.21 6.68 14.57
C THR A 362 6.62 7.70 13.52
N SER A 363 5.89 8.81 13.46
CA SER A 363 6.19 9.98 12.64
C SER A 363 6.61 11.12 13.56
N GLU A 364 7.77 11.72 13.35
CA GLU A 364 8.32 12.83 14.11
C GLU A 364 8.46 14.05 13.20
N GLY A 365 8.24 15.24 13.74
CA GLY A 365 8.21 16.49 13.01
C GLY A 365 7.02 16.59 12.05
N ALA A 366 6.84 17.75 11.46
CA ALA A 366 5.84 17.93 10.40
C ALA A 366 6.32 18.98 9.39
N ILE A 367 5.87 18.78 8.15
CA ILE A 367 5.97 19.80 7.11
C ILE A 367 4.67 20.58 7.11
N SER A 368 4.74 21.86 7.51
CA SER A 368 3.58 22.71 7.39
C SER A 368 3.21 22.88 5.91
N THR A 369 2.03 22.45 5.54
CA THR A 369 1.47 22.65 4.18
C THR A 369 0.60 23.89 4.08
N GLY A 370 0.30 24.55 5.21
CA GLY A 370 -0.44 25.79 5.39
C GLY A 370 -1.58 26.01 4.41
N THR A 371 -2.80 25.77 4.84
CA THR A 371 -4.00 26.12 4.07
C THR A 371 -4.54 27.51 4.39
N GLY A 372 -3.96 28.18 5.40
CA GLY A 372 -4.35 29.54 5.77
C GLY A 372 -3.83 30.56 4.76
N ALA A 373 -4.68 31.50 4.37
CA ALA A 373 -4.43 32.55 3.37
C ALA A 373 -3.15 33.36 3.62
N ASN A 374 -2.55 33.27 4.78
CA ASN A 374 -1.51 34.18 5.20
C ASN A 374 -0.14 33.55 5.51
N ARG A 375 0.07 32.23 5.37
CA ARG A 375 1.35 31.64 5.80
C ARG A 375 1.77 30.38 5.04
N GLY A 376 1.24 30.12 3.92
CA GLY A 376 1.60 29.19 2.85
C GLY A 376 2.46 27.96 3.09
N GLY A 377 2.73 27.56 4.33
CA GLY A 377 3.58 26.43 4.66
C GLY A 377 5.08 26.63 4.38
N LEU A 378 5.86 25.59 4.66
CA LEU A 378 7.32 25.67 4.59
C LEU A 378 7.83 25.95 3.16
N VAL A 379 7.27 25.29 2.14
CA VAL A 379 7.74 25.47 0.75
C VAL A 379 7.57 26.91 0.29
N LEU A 380 6.39 27.52 0.56
CA LEU A 380 6.14 28.91 0.22
C LEU A 380 6.99 29.87 1.06
N SER A 381 7.26 29.53 2.33
CA SER A 381 8.19 30.30 3.16
C SER A 381 9.59 30.36 2.54
N VAL A 382 10.11 29.24 2.06
CA VAL A 382 11.44 29.17 1.42
C VAL A 382 11.50 30.02 0.14
N ILE A 383 10.42 30.00 -0.66
CA ILE A 383 10.38 30.74 -1.94
C ILE A 383 10.19 32.25 -1.72
N ASN A 384 9.35 32.62 -0.74
CA ASN A 384 8.94 34.01 -0.56
C ASN A 384 9.81 34.78 0.44
N THR A 385 10.67 34.11 1.23
CA THR A 385 11.54 34.81 2.17
C THR A 385 12.71 35.45 1.41
N PRO A 386 12.86 36.77 1.48
CA PRO A 386 13.93 37.46 0.76
C PRO A 386 15.33 37.01 1.16
N THR A 387 16.21 36.91 0.20
CA THR A 387 17.61 36.46 0.40
C THR A 387 18.46 37.41 1.25
N TYR A 388 18.08 38.68 1.34
CA TYR A 388 18.74 39.64 2.23
C TYR A 388 18.43 39.44 3.72
N ALA A 389 17.46 38.62 4.06
CA ALA A 389 17.07 38.39 5.43
C ALA A 389 18.06 37.42 6.11
N PRO A 390 18.70 37.82 7.25
CA PRO A 390 19.53 36.92 8.02
C PRO A 390 18.70 35.87 8.75
N ILE A 391 19.35 34.79 9.21
CA ILE A 391 18.67 33.75 9.99
C ILE A 391 18.24 34.29 11.37
N TRP A 392 19.14 35.01 12.00
CA TRP A 392 18.96 35.49 13.39
C TRP A 392 18.75 36.98 13.43
N ASP A 393 17.97 37.43 14.39
CA ASP A 393 17.78 38.84 14.68
C ASP A 393 19.10 39.44 15.18
N LYS A 394 19.49 40.61 14.63
CA LYS A 394 20.78 41.27 14.97
C LYS A 394 20.78 41.83 16.40
N ASP A 395 19.63 42.24 16.89
CA ASP A 395 19.47 42.82 18.23
C ASP A 395 19.28 41.73 19.30
N ASN A 396 18.78 40.55 18.90
CA ASN A 396 18.61 39.38 19.76
C ASN A 396 18.96 38.08 19.01
N PRO A 397 20.21 37.60 19.05
CA PRO A 397 20.65 36.44 18.30
C PRO A 397 20.01 35.10 18.72
N ASN A 398 19.17 35.08 19.74
CA ASN A 398 18.38 33.92 20.13
C ASN A 398 17.02 33.85 19.40
N TYR A 399 16.66 34.88 18.63
CA TYR A 399 15.41 34.97 17.92
C TYR A 399 15.61 34.91 16.41
N TYR A 400 14.69 34.29 15.72
CA TYR A 400 14.65 34.32 14.26
C TYR A 400 14.32 35.73 13.77
N TYR A 401 14.95 36.13 12.68
CA TYR A 401 14.68 37.40 12.03
C TYR A 401 13.26 37.41 11.42
N THR A 402 12.48 38.44 11.73
CA THR A 402 11.08 38.54 11.30
C THR A 402 10.72 39.86 10.59
N ASN A 403 11.70 40.79 10.46
CA ASN A 403 11.49 42.07 9.77
C ASN A 403 11.81 41.95 8.29
N PHE A 404 10.83 41.70 7.45
CA PHE A 404 10.99 41.55 6.01
C PHE A 404 10.65 42.81 5.22
N TYR A 405 10.74 44.00 5.82
CA TYR A 405 10.57 45.32 5.19
C TYR A 405 9.36 45.41 4.23
N GLY A 406 8.16 45.20 4.72
CA GLY A 406 6.93 45.36 3.98
C GLY A 406 6.39 44.08 3.34
N VAL A 407 7.10 42.98 3.40
CA VAL A 407 6.56 41.66 3.11
C VAL A 407 5.88 41.16 4.37
N SER A 408 4.55 41.16 4.37
CA SER A 408 3.78 40.62 5.48
C SER A 408 3.37 39.18 5.23
N ASN A 409 3.07 38.46 6.31
CA ASN A 409 2.51 37.11 6.26
C ASN A 409 3.48 35.98 5.81
N ILE A 410 4.79 36.21 5.84
CA ILE A 410 5.78 35.17 5.65
C ILE A 410 6.23 34.65 7.02
N THR A 411 6.24 33.35 7.19
CA THR A 411 6.89 32.71 8.33
C THR A 411 8.34 32.38 7.97
N HIS A 412 9.29 32.76 8.80
CA HIS A 412 10.70 32.42 8.61
C HIS A 412 10.87 30.91 8.42
N PRO A 413 11.56 30.42 7.37
CA PRO A 413 11.62 28.99 7.03
C PRO A 413 12.09 28.10 8.19
N LEU A 414 13.20 28.47 8.84
CA LEU A 414 13.73 27.69 9.97
C LEU A 414 12.88 27.79 11.23
N GLU A 415 12.21 28.91 11.44
CA GLU A 415 11.21 29.05 12.51
C GLU A 415 10.02 28.12 12.28
N ASN A 416 9.58 27.99 11.02
CA ASN A 416 8.51 27.07 10.65
C ASN A 416 8.90 25.61 10.97
N ILE A 417 10.13 25.19 10.64
CA ILE A 417 10.64 23.86 11.02
C ILE A 417 10.68 23.68 12.53
N THR A 418 11.19 24.67 13.26
CA THR A 418 11.34 24.63 14.72
C THR A 418 9.98 24.54 15.41
N ARG A 419 8.94 25.19 14.87
CA ARG A 419 7.58 25.15 15.40
C ARG A 419 7.00 23.73 15.46
N TYR A 420 7.33 22.88 14.49
CA TYR A 420 6.81 21.53 14.38
C TYR A 420 7.83 20.44 14.76
N ALA A 421 9.00 20.86 15.29
CA ALA A 421 10.07 19.91 15.64
C ALA A 421 9.66 18.92 16.75
N ASP A 422 8.88 19.41 17.72
CA ASP A 422 8.41 18.63 18.87
C ASP A 422 6.98 18.08 18.65
N GLN A 423 6.71 17.63 17.42
CA GLN A 423 5.50 16.93 17.09
C GLN A 423 5.79 15.46 16.83
N SER A 424 4.98 14.57 17.39
CA SER A 424 5.11 13.13 17.21
C SER A 424 3.76 12.47 17.11
N THR A 425 3.61 11.57 16.16
CA THR A 425 2.42 10.71 16.03
C THR A 425 2.85 9.26 16.08
N LYS A 426 2.35 8.51 17.07
CA LYS A 426 2.55 7.08 17.19
C LYS A 426 1.25 6.35 16.88
N THR A 427 1.32 5.41 15.94
CA THR A 427 0.17 4.60 15.53
C THR A 427 0.47 3.13 15.75
N HIS A 428 -0.32 2.49 16.58
CA HIS A 428 -0.35 1.04 16.74
C HIS A 428 -1.56 0.51 15.99
N ARG A 429 -1.36 -0.45 15.10
CA ARG A 429 -2.45 -1.10 14.37
C ARG A 429 -2.32 -2.61 14.48
N LEU A 430 -3.43 -3.26 14.79
CA LEU A 430 -3.58 -4.71 14.83
C LEU A 430 -4.72 -5.10 13.87
N LEU A 431 -4.38 -5.86 12.84
CA LEU A 431 -5.35 -6.50 11.95
C LEU A 431 -5.34 -8.00 12.26
N ALA A 432 -6.47 -8.52 12.72
CA ALA A 432 -6.63 -9.92 13.06
C ALA A 432 -7.81 -10.52 12.26
N THR A 433 -7.54 -11.58 11.50
CA THR A 433 -8.54 -12.27 10.68
C THR A 433 -8.61 -13.74 11.06
N ALA A 434 -9.81 -14.25 11.27
CA ALA A 434 -10.10 -15.67 11.40
C ALA A 434 -11.05 -16.10 10.26
N LYS A 435 -10.74 -17.23 9.63
CA LYS A 435 -11.46 -17.77 8.47
C LYS A 435 -11.81 -19.23 8.72
N GLY A 436 -13.05 -19.59 8.51
CA GLY A 436 -13.53 -20.98 8.46
C GLY A 436 -14.08 -21.31 7.09
N VAL A 437 -13.72 -22.46 6.56
CA VAL A 437 -14.17 -22.93 5.24
C VAL A 437 -14.77 -24.34 5.38
N ILE A 438 -16.03 -24.50 4.97
CA ILE A 438 -16.73 -25.77 4.96
C ILE A 438 -17.07 -26.15 3.52
N THR A 439 -16.58 -27.31 3.09
CA THR A 439 -16.90 -27.94 1.80
C THR A 439 -17.82 -29.13 2.08
N PHE A 440 -19.12 -29.00 1.84
CA PHE A 440 -20.12 -30.00 2.28
C PHE A 440 -20.69 -30.84 1.15
N LEU A 441 -20.65 -30.38 -0.09
CA LEU A 441 -21.03 -31.11 -1.31
C LEU A 441 -20.05 -30.79 -2.43
N PRO A 442 -19.95 -31.65 -3.46
CA PRO A 442 -19.11 -31.33 -4.62
C PRO A 442 -19.46 -29.97 -5.23
N GLY A 443 -18.48 -29.08 -5.32
CA GLY A 443 -18.66 -27.72 -5.85
C GLY A 443 -19.19 -26.70 -4.83
N PHE A 444 -19.77 -27.10 -3.68
CA PHE A 444 -20.29 -26.17 -2.67
C PHE A 444 -19.25 -25.88 -1.58
N LYS A 445 -19.08 -24.60 -1.30
CA LYS A 445 -18.15 -24.10 -0.29
C LYS A 445 -18.77 -22.94 0.47
N LEU A 446 -18.84 -23.04 1.80
CA LEU A 446 -19.19 -21.94 2.69
C LEU A 446 -17.92 -21.39 3.34
N THR A 447 -17.66 -20.10 3.17
CA THR A 447 -16.56 -19.39 3.80
C THR A 447 -17.13 -18.35 4.76
N SER A 448 -16.72 -18.39 6.03
CA SER A 448 -17.02 -17.36 7.03
C SER A 448 -15.70 -16.73 7.47
N THR A 449 -15.62 -15.40 7.40
CA THR A 449 -14.43 -14.63 7.74
C THR A 449 -14.83 -13.52 8.70
N ILE A 450 -14.15 -13.46 9.85
CA ILE A 450 -14.27 -12.36 10.79
C ILE A 450 -12.92 -11.64 10.87
N THR A 451 -12.95 -10.31 10.81
CA THR A 451 -11.76 -9.47 10.85
C THR A 451 -11.97 -8.31 11.78
N GLU A 452 -11.00 -8.11 12.67
CA GLU A 452 -10.88 -6.95 13.53
C GLU A 452 -9.71 -6.10 13.05
N ASP A 453 -9.96 -4.82 12.76
CA ASP A 453 -8.94 -3.80 12.48
C ASP A 453 -8.97 -2.78 13.61
N TYR A 454 -8.03 -2.88 14.53
CA TYR A 454 -7.89 -1.98 15.68
C TYR A 454 -6.70 -1.04 15.47
N ARG A 455 -6.93 0.27 15.61
CA ARG A 455 -5.91 1.30 15.47
C ARG A 455 -5.96 2.24 16.68
N ALA A 456 -4.84 2.40 17.37
CA ALA A 456 -4.64 3.38 18.43
C ALA A 456 -3.61 4.41 17.99
N ILE A 457 -3.97 5.69 18.05
CA ILE A 457 -3.15 6.83 17.64
C ILE A 457 -2.90 7.70 18.85
N ASN A 458 -1.65 8.01 19.09
CA ASN A 458 -1.23 9.01 20.07
C ASN A 458 -0.48 10.11 19.33
N HIS A 459 -1.05 11.30 19.31
CA HIS A 459 -0.46 12.50 18.71
C HIS A 459 -0.12 13.49 19.84
N VAL A 460 1.17 13.87 19.89
CA VAL A 460 1.68 14.83 20.83
C VAL A 460 2.31 15.99 20.06
N TYR A 461 1.97 17.19 20.47
CA TYR A 461 2.54 18.43 19.94
C TYR A 461 3.00 19.30 21.08
N PHE A 462 4.17 19.92 20.95
CA PHE A 462 4.68 20.92 21.88
C PHE A 462 5.26 22.10 21.11
N LEU A 463 4.82 23.30 21.45
CA LEU A 463 5.34 24.56 20.96
C LEU A 463 6.14 25.23 22.08
N ASP A 464 7.43 25.34 21.85
CA ASP A 464 8.35 25.93 22.82
C ASP A 464 8.03 27.42 23.03
N PRO A 465 7.86 27.90 24.28
CA PRO A 465 7.49 29.29 24.58
C PRO A 465 8.57 30.32 24.23
N GLN A 466 9.79 29.91 23.91
CA GLN A 466 10.93 30.82 23.69
C GLN A 466 11.50 30.76 22.26
N LYS A 467 11.46 29.59 21.62
CA LYS A 467 12.21 29.35 20.35
C LYS A 467 11.60 30.03 19.13
N THR A 468 10.30 30.26 19.10
CA THR A 468 9.61 30.84 17.95
C THR A 468 8.82 32.07 18.34
N SER A 469 8.57 32.98 17.40
CA SER A 469 7.73 34.17 17.61
C SER A 469 6.31 33.74 18.01
N TRP A 470 5.78 32.69 17.37
CA TRP A 470 4.47 32.15 17.70
C TRP A 470 4.44 31.55 19.11
N GLY A 471 5.48 30.79 19.48
CA GLY A 471 5.60 30.22 20.82
C GLY A 471 5.62 31.27 21.90
N ARG A 472 6.37 32.37 21.71
CA ARG A 472 6.40 33.52 22.62
C ARG A 472 5.01 34.19 22.74
N ASN A 473 4.31 34.37 21.63
CA ASN A 473 2.99 34.97 21.61
C ASN A 473 1.92 34.13 22.33
N GLN A 474 2.06 32.79 22.26
CA GLN A 474 1.14 31.84 22.93
C GLN A 474 1.61 31.40 24.30
N TYR A 475 2.79 31.90 24.78
CA TYR A 475 3.43 31.42 25.99
C TYR A 475 3.65 29.91 26.04
N GLY A 476 3.93 29.32 24.87
CA GLY A 476 4.03 27.88 24.68
C GLY A 476 2.66 27.19 24.64
N GLU A 477 2.63 26.05 23.97
CA GLU A 477 1.42 25.23 23.79
C GLU A 477 1.80 23.75 23.82
N GLY A 478 0.98 22.93 24.47
CA GLY A 478 1.12 21.47 24.46
C GLY A 478 -0.21 20.81 24.20
N GLN A 479 -0.21 19.80 23.32
CA GLN A 479 -1.41 19.02 23.01
C GLN A 479 -1.11 17.52 23.13
N ASP A 480 -1.98 16.78 23.77
CA ASP A 480 -2.01 15.30 23.78
C ASP A 480 -3.37 14.87 23.22
N THR A 481 -3.34 14.20 22.07
CA THR A 481 -4.51 13.65 21.40
C THR A 481 -4.39 12.14 21.35
N ARG A 482 -5.38 11.45 21.90
CA ARG A 482 -5.48 9.99 21.85
C ARG A 482 -6.76 9.58 21.16
N SER A 483 -6.63 8.79 20.10
CA SER A 483 -7.79 8.26 19.39
C SER A 483 -7.67 6.77 19.17
N THR A 484 -8.82 6.10 19.13
CA THR A 484 -8.95 4.71 18.76
C THR A 484 -9.95 4.58 17.62
N ASP A 485 -9.67 3.70 16.70
CA ASP A 485 -10.53 3.36 15.58
C ASP A 485 -10.60 1.84 15.49
N GLN A 486 -11.79 1.29 15.56
CA GLN A 486 -12.04 -0.13 15.61
C GLN A 486 -13.07 -0.49 14.55
N VAL A 487 -12.72 -1.40 13.64
CA VAL A 487 -13.59 -1.85 12.56
C VAL A 487 -13.70 -3.36 12.58
N LEU A 488 -14.90 -3.85 12.89
CA LEU A 488 -15.22 -5.28 12.83
C LEU A 488 -15.95 -5.58 11.53
N VAL A 489 -15.45 -6.56 10.76
CA VAL A 489 -16.04 -7.04 9.52
C VAL A 489 -16.34 -8.54 9.66
N TRP A 490 -17.58 -8.95 9.33
CA TRP A 490 -17.96 -10.34 9.30
C TRP A 490 -18.62 -10.68 7.96
N ASP A 491 -17.92 -11.46 7.15
CA ASP A 491 -18.35 -11.89 5.83
C ASP A 491 -18.71 -13.38 5.82
N ASN A 492 -19.83 -13.72 5.19
CA ASN A 492 -20.25 -15.09 4.95
C ASN A 492 -20.54 -15.26 3.46
N VAL A 493 -19.88 -16.21 2.82
CA VAL A 493 -20.00 -16.44 1.37
C VAL A 493 -20.22 -17.91 1.09
N LEU A 494 -21.35 -18.21 0.48
CA LEU A 494 -21.67 -19.52 -0.09
C LEU A 494 -21.32 -19.48 -1.58
N SER A 495 -20.47 -20.37 -2.05
CA SER A 495 -20.10 -20.49 -3.46
C SER A 495 -20.39 -21.90 -3.99
N TYR A 496 -20.77 -21.96 -5.27
CA TYR A 496 -20.95 -23.18 -6.02
C TYR A 496 -20.25 -23.08 -7.37
N ASN A 497 -19.34 -24.00 -7.63
CA ASN A 497 -18.58 -24.08 -8.87
C ASN A 497 -18.82 -25.42 -9.53
N THR A 498 -19.18 -25.41 -10.81
CA THR A 498 -19.34 -26.64 -11.59
C THR A 498 -18.92 -26.46 -13.05
N SER A 499 -18.41 -27.52 -13.63
CA SER A 499 -18.06 -27.61 -15.05
C SER A 499 -18.77 -28.82 -15.68
N ILE A 500 -19.59 -28.57 -16.67
CA ILE A 500 -20.34 -29.59 -17.42
C ILE A 500 -19.96 -29.44 -18.90
N ASN A 501 -19.14 -30.35 -19.42
CA ASN A 501 -18.54 -30.24 -20.75
C ASN A 501 -17.79 -28.92 -20.95
N LYS A 502 -18.29 -28.03 -21.83
CA LYS A 502 -17.75 -26.71 -22.11
C LYS A 502 -18.39 -25.58 -21.30
N HIS A 503 -19.35 -25.91 -20.46
CA HIS A 503 -20.07 -24.94 -19.63
C HIS A 503 -19.43 -24.88 -18.25
N ASN A 504 -18.89 -23.72 -17.88
CA ASN A 504 -18.40 -23.45 -16.53
C ASN A 504 -19.32 -22.43 -15.87
N ILE A 505 -19.82 -22.77 -14.70
CA ILE A 505 -20.77 -21.98 -13.94
C ILE A 505 -20.19 -21.74 -12.55
N ASP A 506 -20.09 -20.48 -12.16
CA ASP A 506 -19.71 -20.03 -10.82
C ASP A 506 -20.85 -19.18 -10.25
N VAL A 507 -21.41 -19.60 -9.15
CA VAL A 507 -22.47 -18.88 -8.43
C VAL A 507 -21.99 -18.62 -7.02
N MET A 508 -22.17 -17.40 -6.54
CA MET A 508 -21.98 -17.10 -5.13
C MET A 508 -23.09 -16.20 -4.59
N ALA A 509 -23.41 -16.39 -3.33
CA ALA A 509 -24.26 -15.50 -2.55
C ALA A 509 -23.60 -15.26 -1.19
N GLY A 510 -23.75 -14.07 -0.64
CA GLY A 510 -23.10 -13.75 0.63
C GLY A 510 -23.77 -12.60 1.36
N SER A 511 -23.39 -12.48 2.63
CA SER A 511 -23.71 -11.35 3.50
C SER A 511 -22.42 -10.78 4.10
N SER A 512 -22.44 -9.49 4.35
CA SER A 512 -21.33 -8.77 5.01
C SER A 512 -21.93 -7.85 6.06
N TRP A 513 -21.31 -7.81 7.22
CA TRP A 513 -21.62 -6.86 8.27
C TRP A 513 -20.32 -6.14 8.66
N THR A 514 -20.36 -4.81 8.65
CA THR A 514 -19.25 -3.96 9.07
C THR A 514 -19.76 -3.03 10.16
N HIS A 515 -19.03 -2.93 11.25
CA HIS A 515 -19.29 -2.01 12.35
C HIS A 515 -18.01 -1.26 12.69
N SER A 516 -18.09 0.05 12.80
CA SER A 516 -16.96 0.93 13.13
C SER A 516 -17.27 1.74 14.36
N LEU A 517 -16.31 1.76 15.29
CA LEU A 517 -16.30 2.59 16.49
C LEU A 517 -15.07 3.48 16.43
N TRP A 518 -15.27 4.78 16.63
CA TRP A 518 -14.19 5.75 16.74
C TRP A 518 -14.36 6.57 18.01
N SER A 519 -13.25 6.82 18.70
CA SER A 519 -13.24 7.71 19.85
C SER A 519 -11.95 8.52 19.90
N GLN A 520 -12.03 9.72 20.46
CA GLN A 520 -10.92 10.64 20.61
C GLN A 520 -11.02 11.41 21.92
N GLY A 521 -9.88 11.62 22.58
CA GLY A 521 -9.69 12.59 23.65
C GLY A 521 -8.57 13.56 23.26
N VAL A 522 -8.80 14.85 23.46
CA VAL A 522 -7.84 15.93 23.23
C VAL A 522 -7.68 16.74 24.52
N ILE A 523 -6.45 16.94 24.94
CA ILE A 523 -6.11 17.85 26.03
C ILE A 523 -5.14 18.88 25.47
N ASN A 524 -5.48 20.15 25.65
CA ASN A 524 -4.64 21.28 25.24
C ASN A 524 -4.29 22.13 26.45
N GLY A 525 -2.99 22.46 26.56
CA GLY A 525 -2.48 23.30 27.65
C GLY A 525 -1.52 24.35 27.12
N ASN A 526 -1.48 25.50 27.80
CA ASN A 526 -0.62 26.61 27.43
C ASN A 526 0.01 27.28 28.68
N HIS A 527 0.81 28.33 28.46
CA HIS A 527 1.55 29.06 29.52
C HIS A 527 2.59 28.16 30.19
N TYR A 528 3.54 27.65 29.39
CA TYR A 528 4.72 26.97 29.91
C TYR A 528 5.77 27.98 30.37
N ALA A 529 6.47 27.66 31.45
CA ALA A 529 7.55 28.52 31.95
C ALA A 529 8.74 28.55 31.00
N ASP A 530 9.10 27.40 30.43
CA ASP A 530 10.18 27.21 29.46
C ASP A 530 9.95 25.94 28.63
N GLY A 531 10.87 25.61 27.75
CA GLY A 531 10.83 24.44 26.89
C GLY A 531 11.46 23.17 27.49
N THR A 532 11.79 23.12 28.78
CA THR A 532 12.50 21.99 29.41
C THR A 532 11.54 20.82 29.63
N ILE A 533 10.33 21.07 30.15
CA ILE A 533 9.30 20.05 30.36
C ILE A 533 8.21 20.26 29.33
N LYS A 534 8.08 19.32 28.41
CA LYS A 534 7.17 19.41 27.26
C LYS A 534 5.81 18.72 27.50
N THR A 535 5.62 18.14 28.66
CA THR A 535 4.38 17.43 29.01
C THR A 535 3.36 18.35 29.63
N LEU A 536 2.08 18.01 29.51
CA LEU A 536 0.94 18.85 29.94
C LEU A 536 0.94 19.19 31.42
N ASN A 537 1.64 18.43 32.26
CA ASN A 537 1.76 18.77 33.68
C ASN A 537 2.59 20.04 33.97
N ALA A 538 3.35 20.54 32.98
CA ALA A 538 4.10 21.79 33.04
C ALA A 538 3.29 22.99 32.50
N ALA A 539 2.13 22.75 31.88
CA ALA A 539 1.23 23.81 31.47
C ALA A 539 0.59 24.46 32.68
N ASN A 540 0.67 25.80 32.79
CA ASN A 540 0.03 26.53 33.85
C ASN A 540 -1.50 26.65 33.63
N LYS A 541 -1.97 26.51 32.41
CA LYS A 541 -3.37 26.63 32.04
C LYS A 541 -3.78 25.55 31.06
N ILE A 542 -4.85 24.81 31.39
CA ILE A 542 -5.53 23.93 30.43
C ILE A 542 -6.55 24.73 29.66
N ASP A 543 -6.57 24.63 28.33
CA ASP A 543 -7.53 25.32 27.50
C ASP A 543 -8.85 24.54 27.49
N PRO A 544 -9.93 25.09 28.09
CA PRO A 544 -11.21 24.39 28.19
C PRO A 544 -11.95 24.34 26.85
N ASP A 545 -11.65 25.24 25.90
CA ASP A 545 -12.32 25.30 24.62
C ASP A 545 -11.74 24.28 23.62
N GLU A 546 -10.45 23.98 23.78
CA GLU A 546 -9.74 23.01 22.95
C GLU A 546 -9.50 21.64 23.62
N THR A 547 -9.99 21.47 24.86
CA THR A 547 -9.97 20.19 25.58
C THR A 547 -11.35 19.54 25.54
N TYR A 548 -11.41 18.38 24.86
CA TYR A 548 -12.69 17.69 24.65
C TYR A 548 -12.50 16.20 24.42
N SER A 549 -13.62 15.47 24.47
CA SER A 549 -13.70 14.09 23.96
C SER A 549 -14.86 13.96 22.98
N SER A 550 -14.73 13.06 22.03
CA SER A 550 -15.77 12.74 21.06
C SER A 550 -15.74 11.27 20.69
N ALA A 551 -16.88 10.73 20.27
CA ALA A 551 -17.02 9.38 19.76
C ALA A 551 -18.07 9.34 18.67
N SER A 552 -17.90 8.41 17.73
CA SER A 552 -18.88 8.12 16.70
C SER A 552 -18.87 6.65 16.31
N GLU A 553 -19.98 6.19 15.74
CA GLU A 553 -20.12 4.84 15.24
C GLU A 553 -20.96 4.81 13.97
N TRP A 554 -20.67 3.83 13.12
CA TRP A 554 -21.49 3.55 11.96
C TRP A 554 -21.46 2.05 11.63
N ALA A 555 -22.49 1.61 10.93
CA ALA A 555 -22.60 0.22 10.48
C ALA A 555 -23.13 0.12 9.04
N ILE A 556 -22.67 -0.91 8.33
CA ILE A 556 -23.23 -1.33 7.04
C ILE A 556 -23.58 -2.81 7.12
N MET A 557 -24.77 -3.14 6.66
CA MET A 557 -25.20 -4.52 6.41
C MET A 557 -25.43 -4.71 4.92
N SER A 558 -24.92 -5.80 4.36
CA SER A 558 -24.93 -6.05 2.93
C SER A 558 -25.38 -7.46 2.60
N ALA A 559 -26.10 -7.61 1.49
CA ALA A 559 -26.36 -8.88 0.84
C ALA A 559 -25.92 -8.79 -0.62
N PHE A 560 -25.27 -9.82 -1.12
CA PHE A 560 -24.74 -9.81 -2.49
C PHE A 560 -24.77 -11.18 -3.14
N ALA A 561 -24.84 -11.18 -4.48
CA ALA A 561 -24.79 -12.39 -5.28
C ALA A 561 -24.04 -12.14 -6.58
N ARG A 562 -23.37 -13.16 -7.10
CA ARG A 562 -22.72 -13.17 -8.43
C ARG A 562 -23.05 -14.46 -9.15
N LEU A 563 -23.32 -14.33 -10.43
CA LEU A 563 -23.39 -15.44 -11.39
C LEU A 563 -22.34 -15.16 -12.48
N SER A 564 -21.40 -16.07 -12.65
CA SER A 564 -20.46 -16.05 -13.77
C SER A 564 -20.66 -17.31 -14.62
N TYR A 565 -20.81 -17.11 -15.91
CA TYR A 565 -20.96 -18.16 -16.90
C TYR A 565 -19.89 -18.03 -17.96
N ASN A 566 -19.24 -19.15 -18.27
CA ASN A 566 -18.18 -19.25 -19.28
C ASN A 566 -18.44 -20.47 -20.16
N TYR A 567 -18.59 -20.26 -21.45
CA TYR A 567 -18.71 -21.30 -22.44
C TYR A 567 -17.40 -21.40 -23.24
N ASP A 568 -16.68 -22.51 -23.05
CA ASP A 568 -15.44 -22.88 -23.78
C ASP A 568 -14.35 -21.78 -23.74
N SER A 569 -14.32 -20.98 -22.65
CA SER A 569 -13.47 -19.78 -22.53
C SER A 569 -13.59 -18.79 -23.70
N ARG A 570 -14.71 -18.81 -24.43
CA ARG A 570 -15.02 -17.95 -25.58
C ARG A 570 -16.10 -16.93 -25.31
N TYR A 571 -17.21 -17.36 -24.72
CA TYR A 571 -18.35 -16.49 -24.37
C TYR A 571 -18.47 -16.43 -22.86
N LEU A 572 -18.28 -15.24 -22.32
CA LEU A 572 -18.26 -15.04 -20.87
C LEU A 572 -19.28 -13.98 -20.49
N VAL A 573 -20.04 -14.24 -19.44
CA VAL A 573 -21.02 -13.32 -18.87
C VAL A 573 -20.89 -13.34 -17.35
N SER A 574 -20.91 -12.18 -16.71
CA SER A 574 -20.97 -12.05 -15.26
C SER A 574 -22.04 -11.04 -14.87
N VAL A 575 -22.90 -11.42 -13.92
CA VAL A 575 -23.93 -10.58 -13.32
C VAL A 575 -23.67 -10.50 -11.82
N ASN A 576 -23.60 -9.28 -11.29
CA ASN A 576 -23.49 -9.05 -9.86
C ASN A 576 -24.69 -8.22 -9.37
N MET A 577 -25.15 -8.53 -8.18
CA MET A 577 -26.19 -7.81 -7.47
C MET A 577 -25.74 -7.59 -6.05
N ARG A 578 -25.87 -6.36 -5.53
CA ARG A 578 -25.57 -6.04 -4.15
C ARG A 578 -26.59 -5.06 -3.59
N ALA A 579 -26.99 -5.28 -2.36
CA ALA A 579 -27.80 -4.37 -1.57
C ALA A 579 -27.01 -4.00 -0.31
N ASP A 580 -26.84 -2.71 -0.04
CA ASP A 580 -26.16 -2.17 1.14
C ASP A 580 -27.14 -1.32 1.95
N GLY A 581 -27.22 -1.56 3.25
CA GLY A 581 -27.95 -0.75 4.21
C GLY A 581 -27.00 -0.04 5.15
N SER A 582 -26.95 1.31 5.11
CA SER A 582 -26.04 2.14 5.92
C SER A 582 -26.76 2.88 7.03
N SER A 583 -26.16 2.89 8.23
CA SER A 583 -26.63 3.67 9.37
C SER A 583 -26.45 5.19 9.20
N LYS A 584 -25.57 5.63 8.27
CA LYS A 584 -25.32 7.05 7.98
C LYS A 584 -26.46 7.76 7.27
N LEU A 585 -27.39 6.98 6.72
CA LEU A 585 -28.50 7.47 5.90
C LEU A 585 -29.81 7.53 6.70
N ALA A 586 -30.74 8.35 6.21
CA ALA A 586 -32.00 8.58 6.87
C ALA A 586 -32.85 7.28 6.99
N PRO A 587 -33.62 7.09 8.07
CA PRO A 587 -34.59 6.02 8.18
C PRO A 587 -35.53 5.98 6.97
N GLY A 588 -35.73 4.79 6.37
CA GLY A 588 -36.48 4.63 5.12
C GLY A 588 -35.64 4.75 3.85
N HIS A 589 -34.47 5.36 3.90
CA HIS A 589 -33.56 5.56 2.76
C HIS A 589 -32.19 4.84 2.90
N ARG A 590 -32.05 4.00 3.91
CA ARG A 590 -30.78 3.33 4.26
C ARG A 590 -30.30 2.33 3.21
N TRP A 591 -31.23 1.67 2.49
CA TRP A 591 -30.91 0.62 1.55
C TRP A 591 -30.67 1.15 0.14
N GLY A 592 -29.54 0.78 -0.44
CA GLY A 592 -29.18 1.00 -1.84
C GLY A 592 -29.01 -0.32 -2.58
N PHE A 593 -29.44 -0.37 -3.84
CA PHE A 593 -29.26 -1.52 -4.71
C PHE A 593 -28.30 -1.18 -5.85
N PHE A 594 -27.30 -2.04 -6.07
CA PHE A 594 -26.15 -1.83 -6.95
C PHE A 594 -25.97 -3.03 -7.90
N PRO A 595 -26.69 -3.05 -9.04
CA PRO A 595 -26.56 -4.10 -10.04
C PRO A 595 -25.38 -3.83 -10.98
N SER A 596 -24.80 -4.91 -11.51
CA SER A 596 -23.84 -4.82 -12.62
C SER A 596 -23.89 -6.04 -13.53
N VAL A 597 -23.52 -5.83 -14.79
CA VAL A 597 -23.41 -6.86 -15.81
C VAL A 597 -22.16 -6.62 -16.66
N SER A 598 -21.48 -7.69 -17.01
CA SER A 598 -20.39 -7.65 -17.98
C SER A 598 -20.41 -8.88 -18.88
N ALA A 599 -20.00 -8.70 -20.12
CA ALA A 599 -19.86 -9.76 -21.08
C ALA A 599 -18.54 -9.65 -21.83
N ALA A 600 -18.00 -10.78 -22.26
CA ALA A 600 -16.82 -10.81 -23.10
C ALA A 600 -16.92 -11.93 -24.15
N TRP A 601 -16.38 -11.63 -25.33
CA TRP A 601 -16.22 -12.55 -26.43
C TRP A 601 -14.75 -12.67 -26.77
N ARG A 602 -14.18 -13.87 -26.59
CA ARG A 602 -12.81 -14.16 -26.93
C ARG A 602 -12.75 -14.61 -28.40
N ILE A 603 -12.49 -13.67 -29.29
CA ILE A 603 -12.47 -13.86 -30.75
C ILE A 603 -11.34 -14.79 -31.13
N SER A 604 -10.16 -14.69 -30.48
CA SER A 604 -9.01 -15.59 -30.72
C SER A 604 -9.31 -17.06 -30.41
N GLY A 605 -10.35 -17.38 -29.64
CA GLY A 605 -10.82 -18.75 -29.38
C GLY A 605 -11.68 -19.34 -30.46
N GLU A 606 -12.05 -18.58 -31.51
CA GLU A 606 -12.93 -19.03 -32.58
C GLU A 606 -12.17 -19.84 -33.66
N SER A 607 -12.90 -20.73 -34.34
CA SER A 607 -12.30 -21.58 -35.35
C SER A 607 -11.72 -20.82 -36.53
N PHE A 608 -12.29 -19.68 -36.88
CA PHE A 608 -11.80 -18.81 -37.97
C PHE A 608 -10.52 -18.02 -37.63
N MET A 609 -10.11 -17.98 -36.35
CA MET A 609 -8.88 -17.33 -35.92
C MET A 609 -7.69 -18.27 -35.76
N LYS A 610 -7.87 -19.58 -35.92
CA LYS A 610 -6.81 -20.59 -35.69
C LYS A 610 -5.57 -20.39 -36.53
N ASP A 611 -5.73 -19.86 -37.74
CA ASP A 611 -4.63 -19.65 -38.70
C ASP A 611 -3.98 -18.26 -38.54
N VAL A 612 -4.50 -17.42 -37.62
CA VAL A 612 -3.97 -16.08 -37.34
C VAL A 612 -2.98 -16.15 -36.17
N THR A 613 -1.74 -16.48 -36.48
CA THR A 613 -0.68 -16.77 -35.48
C THR A 613 -0.02 -15.52 -34.88
N TRP A 614 -0.24 -14.35 -35.46
CA TRP A 614 0.34 -13.10 -34.99
C TRP A 614 -0.51 -12.37 -33.89
N ILE A 615 -1.70 -12.93 -33.58
CA ILE A 615 -2.57 -12.46 -32.49
C ILE A 615 -2.67 -13.56 -31.43
N ASP A 616 -2.14 -13.33 -30.25
CA ASP A 616 -2.18 -14.28 -29.14
C ASP A 616 -3.54 -14.31 -28.45
N ASP A 617 -4.12 -13.15 -28.12
CA ASP A 617 -5.43 -13.05 -27.45
C ASP A 617 -6.19 -11.81 -27.89
N LEU A 618 -7.22 -12.00 -28.72
CA LEU A 618 -8.16 -10.96 -29.11
C LEU A 618 -9.49 -11.14 -28.38
N LYS A 619 -9.82 -10.18 -27.52
CA LYS A 619 -11.02 -10.23 -26.68
C LYS A 619 -11.78 -8.91 -26.70
N LEU A 620 -13.04 -8.94 -27.14
CA LEU A 620 -14.00 -7.85 -27.00
C LEU A 620 -14.75 -7.99 -25.69
N ARG A 621 -14.86 -6.90 -24.92
CA ARG A 621 -15.57 -6.90 -23.64
C ARG A 621 -16.33 -5.60 -23.41
N GLY A 622 -17.50 -5.72 -22.78
CA GLY A 622 -18.31 -4.58 -22.37
C GLY A 622 -18.91 -4.85 -20.99
N GLY A 623 -19.14 -3.78 -20.26
CA GLY A 623 -19.75 -3.87 -18.94
C GLY A 623 -20.47 -2.60 -18.55
N TRP A 624 -21.48 -2.76 -17.73
CA TRP A 624 -22.21 -1.68 -17.08
C TRP A 624 -22.41 -2.01 -15.61
N GLY A 625 -22.37 -0.99 -14.76
CA GLY A 625 -22.64 -1.19 -13.34
C GLY A 625 -22.93 0.11 -12.61
N GLN A 626 -23.65 -0.03 -11.50
CA GLN A 626 -23.90 1.03 -10.54
C GLN A 626 -23.17 0.71 -9.23
N THR A 627 -22.59 1.73 -8.62
CA THR A 627 -22.00 1.71 -7.28
C THR A 627 -22.56 2.84 -6.45
N GLY A 628 -22.55 2.69 -5.14
CA GLY A 628 -22.90 3.77 -4.22
C GLY A 628 -21.66 4.51 -3.73
N ASN A 629 -21.88 5.64 -3.07
CA ASN A 629 -20.83 6.36 -2.34
C ASN A 629 -21.44 6.92 -1.05
N GLN A 630 -20.79 6.65 0.09
CA GLN A 630 -21.11 7.24 1.38
C GLN A 630 -19.89 7.93 2.02
N ALA A 631 -18.72 7.88 1.35
CA ALA A 631 -17.52 8.54 1.83
C ALA A 631 -17.77 10.06 1.89
N GLY A 632 -17.37 10.68 2.97
CA GLY A 632 -17.64 12.12 3.18
C GLY A 632 -18.97 12.43 3.87
N LEU A 633 -19.88 11.43 4.04
CA LEU A 633 -21.02 11.60 4.91
C LEU A 633 -20.60 11.42 6.37
N GLY A 634 -20.97 12.40 7.22
CA GLY A 634 -20.85 12.24 8.68
C GLY A 634 -21.72 11.10 9.18
N ASP A 635 -21.30 10.43 10.25
CA ASP A 635 -21.98 9.23 10.76
C ASP A 635 -23.45 9.48 11.15
N TYR A 636 -23.76 10.74 11.49
CA TYR A 636 -25.09 11.20 11.90
C TYR A 636 -25.62 12.35 11.03
N ALA A 637 -25.22 12.41 9.74
CA ALA A 637 -25.56 13.51 8.83
C ALA A 637 -27.07 13.72 8.64
N TYR A 638 -27.89 12.69 8.85
CA TYR A 638 -29.35 12.77 8.74
C TYR A 638 -30.04 13.34 9.99
N LEU A 639 -29.31 13.47 11.13
CA LEU A 639 -29.83 14.01 12.37
C LEU A 639 -29.65 15.52 12.43
N GLU A 640 -30.58 16.16 13.15
CA GLU A 640 -30.38 17.51 13.64
C GLU A 640 -29.25 17.51 14.68
N ARG A 641 -28.29 18.40 14.54
CA ARG A 641 -27.15 18.50 15.46
C ARG A 641 -27.02 19.89 16.06
N TYR A 642 -26.52 19.92 17.27
CA TYR A 642 -26.27 21.12 18.02
C TYR A 642 -24.79 21.23 18.39
N SER A 643 -24.23 22.42 18.28
CA SER A 643 -22.91 22.79 18.76
C SER A 643 -23.04 23.47 20.09
N ILE A 644 -22.13 23.18 21.01
CA ILE A 644 -22.05 23.87 22.30
C ILE A 644 -21.14 25.07 22.09
N ASN A 645 -21.66 26.26 22.38
CA ASN A 645 -20.85 27.45 22.51
C ASN A 645 -20.64 27.75 24.01
N ARG A 646 -19.42 27.62 24.47
CA ARG A 646 -19.05 27.72 25.89
C ARG A 646 -18.93 29.16 26.38
N GLN A 647 -18.91 30.17 25.50
CA GLN A 647 -18.58 31.56 25.83
C GLN A 647 -19.58 32.58 25.29
N SER A 648 -20.76 32.19 24.79
CA SER A 648 -21.55 33.11 23.95
C SER A 648 -22.54 34.01 24.66
N TRP A 649 -22.91 33.77 25.89
CA TRP A 649 -23.93 34.60 26.56
C TRP A 649 -23.59 34.92 28.00
N TRP A 650 -23.79 36.18 28.35
CA TRP A 650 -23.69 36.68 29.73
C TRP A 650 -25.09 36.68 30.35
N GLU A 651 -25.28 35.90 31.37
CA GLU A 651 -26.47 35.96 32.17
C GLU A 651 -26.38 37.19 33.10
N THR A 652 -27.41 38.01 33.13
CA THR A 652 -27.43 39.23 33.93
C THR A 652 -27.20 38.92 35.43
N GLY A 653 -26.16 39.48 36.00
CA GLY A 653 -25.78 39.26 37.40
C GLY A 653 -24.81 38.11 37.65
N LYS A 654 -24.29 37.41 36.59
CA LYS A 654 -23.23 36.41 36.73
C LYS A 654 -21.92 36.89 36.14
N ALA A 655 -20.81 36.54 36.78
CA ALA A 655 -19.47 36.92 36.34
C ALA A 655 -18.95 36.10 35.16
N ASN A 656 -19.54 34.93 34.87
CA ASN A 656 -19.09 33.99 33.87
C ASN A 656 -20.12 33.80 32.73
N ALA A 657 -19.64 33.56 31.52
CA ALA A 657 -20.48 33.21 30.39
C ALA A 657 -21.17 31.85 30.61
N VAL A 658 -22.42 31.76 30.17
CA VAL A 658 -23.23 30.53 30.28
C VAL A 658 -23.10 29.76 28.95
N PRO A 659 -22.85 28.46 28.98
CA PRO A 659 -22.85 27.64 27.77
C PRO A 659 -24.23 27.68 27.10
N THR A 660 -24.20 27.84 25.76
CA THR A 660 -25.43 27.82 24.95
C THR A 660 -25.31 26.74 23.85
N TYR A 661 -26.45 26.31 23.38
CA TYR A 661 -26.53 25.37 22.25
C TYR A 661 -27.02 26.14 21.02
N SER A 662 -26.30 26.00 19.92
CA SER A 662 -26.74 26.49 18.62
C SER A 662 -26.92 25.33 17.66
N GLN A 663 -27.97 25.35 16.86
CA GLN A 663 -28.20 24.34 15.83
C GLN A 663 -27.08 24.42 14.77
N SER A 664 -26.34 23.35 14.59
CA SER A 664 -25.24 23.26 13.64
C SER A 664 -25.61 22.58 12.33
N SER A 665 -26.67 21.77 12.32
CA SER A 665 -27.23 21.18 11.10
C SER A 665 -28.72 20.93 11.22
N LEU A 666 -29.43 21.07 10.10
CA LEU A 666 -30.83 20.68 9.98
C LEU A 666 -30.95 19.17 9.82
N ARG A 667 -32.08 18.63 10.22
CA ARG A 667 -32.43 17.23 9.96
C ARG A 667 -32.65 17.00 8.46
N ALA A 668 -31.95 15.99 7.88
CA ALA A 668 -32.12 15.58 6.50
C ALA A 668 -32.91 14.26 6.45
N THR A 669 -34.23 14.35 6.27
CA THR A 669 -35.14 13.18 6.33
C THR A 669 -35.11 12.30 5.09
N ASP A 670 -34.58 12.82 3.99
CA ASP A 670 -34.49 12.21 2.66
C ASP A 670 -33.06 11.86 2.24
N LEU A 671 -32.10 11.98 3.15
CA LEU A 671 -30.69 11.66 2.87
C LEU A 671 -30.54 10.20 2.42
N THR A 672 -30.15 10.01 1.17
CA THR A 672 -30.05 8.72 0.52
C THR A 672 -28.68 8.53 -0.16
N TRP A 673 -28.49 7.38 -0.81
CA TRP A 673 -27.28 7.01 -1.51
C TRP A 673 -26.95 7.93 -2.70
N GLU A 674 -25.70 8.39 -2.78
CA GLU A 674 -25.13 8.85 -4.03
C GLU A 674 -24.91 7.63 -4.93
N LYS A 675 -25.54 7.59 -6.11
CA LYS A 675 -25.42 6.49 -7.06
C LYS A 675 -24.58 6.89 -8.25
N ILE A 676 -23.55 6.11 -8.54
CA ILE A 676 -22.60 6.35 -9.62
C ILE A 676 -22.73 5.21 -10.63
N GLY A 677 -23.17 5.51 -11.85
CA GLY A 677 -23.27 4.56 -12.96
C GLY A 677 -22.15 4.74 -13.96
N ARG A 678 -21.55 3.64 -14.43
CA ARG A 678 -20.53 3.64 -15.48
C ARG A 678 -20.75 2.50 -16.47
N ALA A 679 -20.45 2.80 -17.74
CA ALA A 679 -20.37 1.81 -18.80
C ALA A 679 -18.97 1.82 -19.42
N SER A 680 -18.46 0.65 -19.80
CA SER A 680 -17.18 0.54 -20.52
C SER A 680 -17.29 -0.51 -21.62
N CYS A 681 -16.72 -0.19 -22.80
CA CYS A 681 -16.51 -1.12 -23.89
C CYS A 681 -15.03 -1.04 -24.27
N ARG A 682 -14.34 -2.18 -24.37
CA ARG A 682 -12.91 -2.24 -24.71
C ARG A 682 -12.61 -3.49 -25.52
N GLU A 683 -11.67 -3.31 -26.42
CA GLU A 683 -10.98 -4.36 -27.16
C GLU A 683 -9.59 -4.56 -26.53
N ARG A 684 -9.15 -5.82 -26.47
CA ARG A 684 -7.79 -6.20 -26.11
C ARG A 684 -7.22 -7.08 -27.22
N VAL A 685 -6.10 -6.67 -27.76
CA VAL A 685 -5.28 -7.40 -28.72
C VAL A 685 -4.02 -7.89 -28.03
#